data_b1fc03dbe411d56b7cedb6662a7d1c2e
#
_entry.id   b1fc03dbe411d56b7cedb6662a7d1c2e
#
_cell.length_a   1.000
_cell.length_b   1.000
_cell.length_c   1.000
_cell.angle_alpha   90.00
_cell.angle_beta   90.00
_cell.angle_gamma   90.00
#
_symmetry.space_group_name_H-M   'P 1'
#
loop_
_entity.id
_entity.type
_entity.pdbx_description
1 polymer ?
#
loop_
_entity_poly.entity_id
_entity_poly.type
_entity_poly.pdbx_seq_one_letter_code
_entity_poly.pdbx_strand_id
1 'polypeptide(L)'
;MTGNHKDPVQLWQELKQRKVVRVMTVYIAVAFAVLQAVDMIFPRIGFPSWSVTLVIIILAAGLVAVIILSWIYDITPEGIKRTKDLKQVKDERKSDVEFVLSDWKSTATKSSEELISYTSELYAEKMHQFKKRGRIYSYSSVVVILAVVILFTFSSANTVPFARRDWVVITDFENLTENPVFDKSLYTAFSLTANQSRYINVFPRSRMLETLTRMEIKDQKYVDDKTGREIAIREGIDIYIVPSISEVGNKYVIAAKIMETKSGNLLRSEVLYAETQDEILTKLDQISKRIRRDLGESRYNIATQDKPLKKVTTSSLEALKLYSLGIDHHLMLDFAGARDYYENALKIDTGFTSARASLGNLLIERFDPVKGREILNQAVKSVSNLTERERLGILAFHAVNVENDLPKGIEYAKMRIELYPDDAAARNNLGWYYQKSEKYDEALKEYKATVQINPDMALTYGGILWIYLELIGDVDSALVWAEKMISDNPQNAWGYFNLGSAYLGIDSLTKAEVAFRKAWEINPAFLMNSYRLAHTYRLLRRYNEAIEVLTKIRENNKNEASAYYDLGINYQSLGNQEEAVKNYSAFKRIATEEWTKTWPNDAGTYIAIGAITARLGDIESSRKMLQKAIEIDSSRHNDFAELLCLQGKIPEALNEIEKALEKGYRDLVWLKINPDYQVLQNEIKFRNLLVKFFK
;
A
#
# COMPACT_ATOMS: atom_id res chain seq x y z
N MET A 1 34.60 -11.09 -48.29
CA MET A 1 33.33 -11.85 -48.29
C MET A 1 32.19 -10.86 -48.52
N THR A 2 31.81 -10.68 -49.80
CA THR A 2 30.76 -9.74 -50.20
C THR A 2 29.39 -10.41 -49.96
N GLY A 3 28.65 -9.98 -48.94
CA GLY A 3 27.29 -10.44 -48.70
C GLY A 3 26.35 -9.91 -49.78
N ASN A 4 25.74 -10.83 -50.51
CA ASN A 4 24.72 -10.55 -51.54
C ASN A 4 23.43 -10.08 -50.84
N HIS A 5 23.27 -8.78 -50.61
CA HIS A 5 22.01 -8.20 -50.19
C HIS A 5 21.03 -8.28 -51.37
N LYS A 6 20.11 -9.23 -51.32
CA LYS A 6 18.98 -9.29 -52.26
C LYS A 6 18.11 -8.03 -52.05
N ASP A 7 17.75 -7.36 -53.13
CA ASP A 7 16.87 -6.21 -53.17
C ASP A 7 15.51 -6.59 -52.50
N PRO A 8 14.96 -5.79 -51.60
CA PRO A 8 13.66 -6.03 -50.94
C PRO A 8 12.52 -6.32 -51.93
N VAL A 9 12.56 -5.74 -53.11
CA VAL A 9 11.57 -5.99 -54.20
C VAL A 9 11.69 -7.39 -54.77
N GLN A 10 12.92 -7.90 -54.92
CA GLN A 10 13.15 -9.27 -55.37
C GLN A 10 12.72 -10.32 -54.29
N LEU A 11 13.00 -10.03 -53.02
CA LEU A 11 12.55 -10.86 -51.90
C LEU A 11 11.02 -10.94 -51.86
N TRP A 12 10.33 -9.81 -52.01
CA TRP A 12 8.88 -9.75 -52.04
C TRP A 12 8.25 -10.52 -53.22
N GLN A 13 8.87 -10.47 -54.41
CA GLN A 13 8.42 -11.24 -55.57
C GLN A 13 8.64 -12.75 -55.37
N GLU A 14 9.76 -13.16 -54.76
CA GLU A 14 9.98 -14.58 -54.38
C GLU A 14 8.99 -15.07 -53.38
N LEU A 15 8.65 -14.29 -52.30
CA LEU A 15 7.63 -14.63 -51.31
C LEU A 15 6.24 -14.83 -51.93
N LYS A 16 5.86 -13.98 -52.87
CA LYS A 16 4.57 -14.04 -53.59
C LYS A 16 4.49 -15.24 -54.52
N GLN A 17 5.57 -15.56 -55.26
CA GLN A 17 5.65 -16.71 -56.16
C GLN A 17 5.64 -18.06 -55.41
N ARG A 18 6.25 -18.11 -54.19
CA ARG A 18 6.27 -19.32 -53.34
C ARG A 18 5.01 -19.50 -52.52
N LYS A 19 3.94 -18.72 -52.76
CA LYS A 19 2.65 -18.77 -52.06
C LYS A 19 2.74 -18.58 -50.49
N VAL A 20 3.91 -18.20 -49.97
CA VAL A 20 4.17 -17.98 -48.57
C VAL A 20 3.19 -16.95 -47.99
N VAL A 21 2.95 -15.84 -48.70
CA VAL A 21 2.02 -14.77 -48.31
C VAL A 21 0.59 -15.31 -48.13
N ARG A 22 0.14 -16.20 -49.03
CA ARG A 22 -1.21 -16.79 -48.95
C ARG A 22 -1.38 -17.69 -47.71
N VAL A 23 -0.39 -18.53 -47.44
CA VAL A 23 -0.41 -19.44 -46.26
C VAL A 23 -0.31 -18.63 -44.99
N MET A 24 0.53 -17.59 -44.94
CA MET A 24 0.68 -16.68 -43.82
C MET A 24 -0.63 -15.91 -43.51
N THR A 25 -1.32 -15.41 -44.55
CA THR A 25 -2.61 -14.70 -44.37
C THR A 25 -3.68 -15.61 -43.79
N VAL A 26 -3.78 -16.85 -44.29
CA VAL A 26 -4.73 -17.84 -43.73
C VAL A 26 -4.38 -18.18 -42.29
N TYR A 27 -3.10 -18.39 -41.97
CA TYR A 27 -2.67 -18.67 -40.60
C TYR A 27 -3.01 -17.52 -39.66
N ILE A 28 -2.73 -16.28 -40.02
CA ILE A 28 -3.02 -15.10 -39.22
C ILE A 28 -4.53 -14.98 -38.95
N ALA A 29 -5.38 -15.20 -39.95
CA ALA A 29 -6.82 -15.16 -39.81
C ALA A 29 -7.33 -16.24 -38.83
N VAL A 30 -6.82 -17.47 -38.93
CA VAL A 30 -7.16 -18.57 -38.01
C VAL A 30 -6.63 -18.28 -36.59
N ALA A 31 -5.38 -17.80 -36.48
CA ALA A 31 -4.77 -17.45 -35.19
C ALA A 31 -5.56 -16.36 -34.47
N PHE A 32 -6.04 -15.33 -35.21
CA PHE A 32 -6.90 -14.28 -34.67
C PHE A 32 -8.24 -14.81 -34.15
N ALA A 33 -8.89 -15.70 -34.91
CA ALA A 33 -10.14 -16.33 -34.48
C ALA A 33 -9.95 -17.22 -33.24
N VAL A 34 -8.84 -17.95 -33.16
CA VAL A 34 -8.46 -18.75 -31.99
C VAL A 34 -8.23 -17.84 -30.78
N LEU A 35 -7.51 -16.74 -30.93
CA LEU A 35 -7.26 -15.79 -29.84
C LEU A 35 -8.55 -15.17 -29.30
N GLN A 36 -9.49 -14.77 -30.16
CA GLN A 36 -10.79 -14.26 -29.72
C GLN A 36 -11.60 -15.31 -28.98
N ALA A 37 -11.61 -16.55 -29.46
CA ALA A 37 -12.29 -17.65 -28.79
C ALA A 37 -11.67 -17.94 -27.41
N VAL A 38 -10.35 -17.94 -27.30
CA VAL A 38 -9.60 -18.16 -26.06
C VAL A 38 -9.88 -17.05 -25.06
N ASP A 39 -9.82 -15.80 -25.47
CA ASP A 39 -10.07 -14.63 -24.62
C ASP A 39 -11.50 -14.60 -24.08
N MET A 40 -12.47 -15.10 -24.85
CA MET A 40 -13.87 -15.20 -24.45
C MET A 40 -14.17 -16.43 -23.55
N ILE A 41 -13.54 -17.55 -23.80
CA ILE A 41 -13.87 -18.84 -23.18
C ILE A 41 -13.05 -19.09 -21.92
N PHE A 42 -11.74 -18.79 -21.92
CA PHE A 42 -10.84 -19.14 -20.81
C PHE A 42 -11.24 -18.50 -19.47
N PRO A 43 -11.61 -17.21 -19.38
CA PRO A 43 -12.11 -16.64 -18.13
C PRO A 43 -13.39 -17.31 -17.61
N ARG A 44 -14.27 -17.76 -18.52
CA ARG A 44 -15.56 -18.37 -18.16
C ARG A 44 -15.43 -19.78 -17.59
N ILE A 45 -14.37 -20.49 -17.96
CA ILE A 45 -14.10 -21.86 -17.47
C ILE A 45 -13.01 -21.90 -16.40
N GLY A 46 -12.58 -20.70 -15.88
CA GLY A 46 -11.63 -20.58 -14.77
C GLY A 46 -10.16 -20.80 -15.16
N PHE A 47 -9.81 -20.66 -16.42
CA PHE A 47 -8.40 -20.75 -16.83
C PHE A 47 -7.60 -19.52 -16.34
N PRO A 48 -6.37 -19.73 -15.84
CA PRO A 48 -5.50 -18.64 -15.41
C PRO A 48 -5.19 -17.66 -16.56
N SER A 49 -5.07 -16.37 -16.26
CA SER A 49 -4.81 -15.31 -17.26
C SER A 49 -3.54 -15.54 -18.10
N TRP A 50 -2.52 -16.23 -17.56
CA TRP A 50 -1.30 -16.58 -18.29
C TRP A 50 -1.53 -17.57 -19.44
N SER A 51 -2.63 -18.34 -19.42
CA SER A 51 -2.96 -19.30 -20.47
C SER A 51 -3.25 -18.64 -21.81
N VAL A 52 -3.83 -17.43 -21.81
CA VAL A 52 -3.98 -16.61 -23.02
C VAL A 52 -2.60 -16.24 -23.59
N THR A 53 -1.68 -15.81 -22.73
CA THR A 53 -0.29 -15.50 -23.13
C THR A 53 0.43 -16.71 -23.69
N LEU A 54 0.22 -17.89 -23.14
CA LEU A 54 0.79 -19.12 -23.66
C LEU A 54 0.26 -19.44 -25.07
N VAL A 55 -1.04 -19.28 -25.30
CA VAL A 55 -1.63 -19.46 -26.63
C VAL A 55 -1.03 -18.46 -27.64
N ILE A 56 -0.83 -17.22 -27.24
CA ILE A 56 -0.15 -16.20 -28.09
C ILE A 56 1.26 -16.65 -28.45
N ILE A 57 2.03 -17.16 -27.49
CA ILE A 57 3.40 -17.64 -27.73
C ILE A 57 3.39 -18.85 -28.70
N ILE A 58 2.49 -19.80 -28.49
CA ILE A 58 2.34 -20.99 -29.35
C ILE A 58 1.97 -20.57 -30.77
N LEU A 59 1.03 -19.65 -30.94
CA LEU A 59 0.63 -19.13 -32.23
C LEU A 59 1.76 -18.31 -32.90
N ALA A 60 2.52 -17.55 -32.15
CA ALA A 60 3.69 -16.83 -32.69
C ALA A 60 4.79 -17.81 -33.16
N ALA A 61 5.10 -18.83 -32.39
CA ALA A 61 6.04 -19.87 -32.77
C ALA A 61 5.54 -20.68 -33.98
N GLY A 62 4.23 -20.98 -34.01
CA GLY A 62 3.57 -21.61 -35.14
C GLY A 62 3.67 -20.78 -36.40
N LEU A 63 3.54 -19.46 -36.33
CA LEU A 63 3.71 -18.56 -37.51
C LEU A 63 5.12 -18.66 -38.08
N VAL A 64 6.14 -18.63 -37.23
CA VAL A 64 7.55 -18.80 -37.68
C VAL A 64 7.75 -20.16 -38.34
N ALA A 65 7.21 -21.24 -37.72
CA ALA A 65 7.29 -22.57 -38.31
C ALA A 65 6.57 -22.66 -39.66
N VAL A 66 5.39 -22.05 -39.78
CA VAL A 66 4.62 -21.99 -41.04
C VAL A 66 5.36 -21.22 -42.12
N ILE A 67 6.01 -20.10 -41.78
CA ILE A 67 6.85 -19.34 -42.75
C ILE A 67 8.00 -20.21 -43.24
N ILE A 68 8.74 -20.86 -42.36
CA ILE A 68 9.87 -21.73 -42.71
C ILE A 68 9.42 -22.91 -43.57
N LEU A 69 8.35 -23.59 -43.17
CA LEU A 69 7.81 -24.73 -43.89
C LEU A 69 7.27 -24.33 -45.27
N SER A 70 6.56 -23.19 -45.34
CA SER A 70 6.04 -22.64 -46.60
C SER A 70 7.17 -22.14 -47.55
N TRP A 71 8.35 -21.81 -47.02
CA TRP A 71 9.53 -21.50 -47.80
C TRP A 71 10.20 -22.75 -48.38
N ILE A 72 10.20 -23.86 -47.65
CA ILE A 72 10.86 -25.11 -47.99
C ILE A 72 9.95 -26.01 -48.83
N TYR A 73 8.64 -25.98 -48.57
CA TYR A 73 7.67 -26.88 -49.20
C TYR A 73 6.52 -26.09 -49.86
N ASP A 74 6.09 -26.56 -51.03
CA ASP A 74 4.93 -25.99 -51.74
C ASP A 74 3.76 -26.95 -51.62
N ILE A 75 2.58 -26.42 -51.20
CA ILE A 75 1.34 -27.18 -51.10
C ILE A 75 0.66 -27.17 -52.46
N THR A 76 0.68 -28.32 -53.17
CA THR A 76 0.04 -28.48 -54.48
C THR A 76 -1.18 -29.41 -54.31
N PRO A 77 -2.11 -29.41 -55.30
CA PRO A 77 -3.24 -30.36 -55.30
C PRO A 77 -2.79 -31.83 -55.24
N GLU A 78 -1.55 -32.11 -55.66
CA GLU A 78 -0.93 -33.44 -55.68
C GLU A 78 -0.15 -33.74 -54.40
N GLY A 79 -0.12 -32.84 -53.39
CA GLY A 79 0.55 -33.01 -52.08
C GLY A 79 1.65 -31.99 -51.81
N ILE A 80 2.39 -32.22 -50.71
CA ILE A 80 3.48 -31.34 -50.24
C ILE A 80 4.77 -31.72 -50.99
N LYS A 81 5.28 -30.82 -51.84
CA LYS A 81 6.54 -30.98 -52.60
C LYS A 81 7.58 -29.98 -52.12
N ARG A 82 8.87 -30.36 -52.11
CA ARG A 82 9.97 -29.42 -51.81
C ARG A 82 10.05 -28.41 -52.91
N THR A 83 10.09 -27.11 -52.55
CA THR A 83 10.17 -26.01 -53.52
C THR A 83 11.50 -26.08 -54.28
N LYS A 84 11.46 -26.21 -55.62
CA LYS A 84 12.65 -26.28 -56.48
C LYS A 84 13.16 -24.88 -56.82
N ASP A 85 14.47 -24.72 -56.93
CA ASP A 85 15.08 -23.45 -57.33
C ASP A 85 14.70 -23.06 -58.78
N LEU A 86 14.37 -21.82 -59.00
CA LEU A 86 13.85 -21.28 -60.27
C LEU A 86 14.80 -21.54 -61.49
N LYS A 87 16.09 -21.73 -61.23
CA LYS A 87 17.04 -22.15 -62.29
C LYS A 87 16.86 -23.60 -62.72
N GLN A 88 16.64 -24.50 -61.77
CA GLN A 88 16.40 -25.93 -62.06
C GLN A 88 15.12 -26.16 -62.84
N VAL A 89 14.04 -25.39 -62.56
CA VAL A 89 12.76 -25.54 -63.28
C VAL A 89 12.81 -25.14 -64.72
N LYS A 90 13.71 -24.22 -65.14
CA LYS A 90 13.92 -23.86 -66.56
C LYS A 90 14.71 -24.91 -67.32
N ASP A 91 15.71 -25.52 -66.73
CA ASP A 91 16.54 -26.55 -67.33
C ASP A 91 15.80 -27.90 -67.36
N GLU A 92 15.01 -28.28 -66.38
CA GLU A 92 14.17 -29.47 -66.38
C GLU A 92 13.05 -29.39 -67.46
N ARG A 93 12.44 -28.21 -67.71
CA ARG A 93 11.44 -28.11 -68.80
C ARG A 93 12.05 -28.29 -70.17
N LYS A 94 13.33 -27.95 -70.39
CA LYS A 94 14.01 -28.19 -71.60
C LYS A 94 14.33 -29.68 -71.77
N SER A 95 14.79 -30.34 -70.74
CA SER A 95 15.12 -31.76 -70.76
C SER A 95 13.86 -32.65 -70.82
N ASP A 96 12.75 -32.27 -70.16
CA ASP A 96 11.49 -32.99 -70.22
C ASP A 96 10.85 -32.91 -71.62
N VAL A 97 10.96 -31.78 -72.30
CA VAL A 97 10.44 -31.65 -73.65
C VAL A 97 11.28 -32.49 -74.66
N GLU A 98 12.61 -32.53 -74.51
CA GLU A 98 13.47 -33.39 -75.31
C GLU A 98 13.28 -34.88 -75.02
N PHE A 99 13.08 -35.26 -73.74
CA PHE A 99 12.80 -36.62 -73.29
C PHE A 99 11.44 -37.10 -73.81
N VAL A 100 10.37 -36.28 -73.66
CA VAL A 100 9.03 -36.61 -74.16
C VAL A 100 9.00 -36.77 -75.70
N LEU A 101 9.78 -35.97 -76.41
CA LEU A 101 9.91 -36.11 -77.88
C LEU A 101 10.69 -37.37 -78.30
N SER A 102 11.68 -37.80 -77.51
CA SER A 102 12.41 -39.04 -77.75
C SER A 102 11.65 -40.28 -77.45
N ASP A 103 10.88 -40.23 -76.29
CA ASP A 103 10.07 -41.32 -75.80
C ASP A 103 8.82 -41.53 -76.67
N TRP A 104 8.23 -40.46 -77.20
CA TRP A 104 7.11 -40.53 -78.14
C TRP A 104 7.46 -41.25 -79.44
N LYS A 105 8.72 -41.16 -79.88
CA LYS A 105 9.23 -41.89 -81.05
C LYS A 105 9.45 -43.39 -80.78
N SER A 106 9.65 -43.80 -79.51
CA SER A 106 9.87 -45.20 -79.10
C SER A 106 8.62 -45.92 -78.68
N THR A 107 7.55 -45.22 -78.33
CA THR A 107 6.33 -45.76 -77.68
C THR A 107 5.21 -45.99 -78.69
N ALA A 108 5.42 -45.68 -79.97
CA ALA A 108 4.39 -45.87 -81.01
C ALA A 108 4.03 -47.34 -81.28
N THR A 109 4.54 -48.30 -80.52
CA THR A 109 4.32 -49.73 -80.73
C THR A 109 3.72 -50.52 -79.51
N LYS A 110 3.30 -49.84 -78.44
CA LYS A 110 2.64 -50.51 -77.26
C LYS A 110 1.14 -50.29 -77.26
N SER A 111 0.41 -51.34 -76.95
CA SER A 111 -1.06 -51.29 -76.87
C SER A 111 -1.58 -50.43 -75.65
N SER A 112 -2.74 -49.83 -75.83
CA SER A 112 -3.35 -48.93 -74.84
C SER A 112 -3.62 -49.63 -73.48
N GLU A 113 -3.73 -50.93 -73.38
CA GLU A 113 -3.96 -51.69 -72.13
C GLU A 113 -2.71 -51.81 -71.24
N GLU A 114 -1.50 -51.95 -71.84
CA GLU A 114 -0.24 -51.99 -71.08
C GLU A 114 0.12 -50.62 -70.46
N LEU A 115 -0.28 -49.51 -71.11
CA LEU A 115 -0.05 -48.16 -70.55
C LEU A 115 -0.96 -47.86 -69.37
N ILE A 116 -2.20 -48.34 -69.38
CA ILE A 116 -3.17 -48.18 -68.29
C ILE A 116 -2.76 -49.02 -67.08
N SER A 117 -2.24 -50.20 -67.28
CA SER A 117 -1.77 -51.07 -66.21
C SER A 117 -0.54 -50.48 -65.49
N TYR A 118 0.46 -49.99 -66.24
CA TYR A 118 1.68 -49.37 -65.69
C TYR A 118 1.40 -48.08 -64.92
N THR A 119 0.50 -47.24 -65.40
CA THR A 119 0.11 -46.02 -64.71
C THR A 119 -0.69 -46.29 -63.44
N SER A 120 -1.55 -47.34 -63.43
CA SER A 120 -2.33 -47.72 -62.25
C SER A 120 -1.47 -48.34 -61.14
N GLU A 121 -0.43 -49.10 -61.42
CA GLU A 121 0.52 -49.61 -60.44
C GLU A 121 1.38 -48.49 -59.84
N LEU A 122 1.88 -47.56 -60.65
CA LEU A 122 2.68 -46.42 -60.17
C LEU A 122 1.85 -45.50 -59.23
N TYR A 123 0.56 -45.33 -59.59
CA TYR A 123 -0.38 -44.57 -58.73
C TYR A 123 -0.68 -45.28 -57.41
N ALA A 124 -0.87 -46.59 -57.42
CA ALA A 124 -1.13 -47.39 -56.26
C ALA A 124 0.03 -47.40 -55.26
N GLU A 125 1.26 -47.53 -55.76
CA GLU A 125 2.49 -47.50 -54.94
C GLU A 125 2.73 -46.13 -54.30
N LYS A 126 2.57 -45.03 -55.05
CA LYS A 126 2.66 -43.68 -54.51
C LYS A 126 1.58 -43.37 -53.50
N MET A 127 0.35 -43.81 -53.70
CA MET A 127 -0.74 -43.61 -52.76
C MET A 127 -0.54 -44.43 -51.48
N HIS A 128 0.09 -45.58 -51.53
CA HIS A 128 0.39 -46.41 -50.34
C HIS A 128 1.50 -45.74 -49.49
N GLN A 129 2.52 -45.17 -50.10
CA GLN A 129 3.57 -44.42 -49.41
C GLN A 129 3.00 -43.14 -48.78
N PHE A 130 2.06 -42.45 -49.45
CA PHE A 130 1.40 -41.24 -48.96
C PHE A 130 0.51 -41.53 -47.73
N LYS A 131 -0.28 -42.60 -47.75
CA LYS A 131 -1.10 -43.04 -46.59
C LYS A 131 -0.25 -43.43 -45.38
N LYS A 132 0.92 -44.06 -45.61
CA LYS A 132 1.84 -44.44 -44.52
C LYS A 132 2.52 -43.22 -43.86
N ARG A 133 2.97 -42.23 -44.66
CA ARG A 133 3.55 -40.98 -44.14
C ARG A 133 2.50 -40.09 -43.48
N GLY A 134 1.31 -39.93 -44.00
CA GLY A 134 0.21 -39.19 -43.42
C GLY A 134 -0.22 -39.74 -42.05
N ARG A 135 -0.22 -41.05 -41.85
CA ARG A 135 -0.49 -41.67 -40.53
C ARG A 135 0.62 -41.37 -39.53
N ILE A 136 1.89 -41.40 -39.93
CA ILE A 136 3.02 -41.08 -39.02
C ILE A 136 2.92 -39.64 -38.54
N TYR A 137 2.62 -38.66 -39.38
CA TYR A 137 2.47 -37.25 -38.99
C TYR A 137 1.22 -37.03 -38.16
N SER A 138 0.13 -37.75 -38.42
CA SER A 138 -1.09 -37.66 -37.57
C SER A 138 -0.85 -38.24 -36.18
N TYR A 139 -0.12 -39.35 -36.06
CA TYR A 139 0.24 -39.93 -34.75
C TYR A 139 1.23 -39.07 -33.98
N SER A 140 2.23 -38.44 -34.65
CA SER A 140 3.17 -37.56 -34.00
C SER A 140 2.51 -36.24 -33.48
N SER A 141 1.56 -35.68 -34.24
CA SER A 141 0.81 -34.53 -33.77
C SER A 141 -0.10 -34.85 -32.58
N VAL A 142 -0.75 -36.04 -32.55
CA VAL A 142 -1.54 -36.52 -31.42
C VAL A 142 -0.65 -36.72 -30.18
N VAL A 143 0.54 -37.29 -30.35
CA VAL A 143 1.50 -37.50 -29.24
C VAL A 143 1.99 -36.16 -28.68
N VAL A 144 2.27 -35.19 -29.54
CA VAL A 144 2.67 -33.84 -29.10
C VAL A 144 1.52 -33.14 -28.35
N ILE A 145 0.28 -33.23 -28.86
CA ILE A 145 -0.90 -32.67 -28.18
C ILE A 145 -1.13 -33.38 -26.84
N LEU A 146 -1.03 -34.71 -26.79
CA LEU A 146 -1.12 -35.48 -25.55
C LEU A 146 0.00 -35.11 -24.56
N ALA A 147 1.24 -34.95 -25.02
CA ALA A 147 2.35 -34.55 -24.18
C ALA A 147 2.14 -33.11 -23.61
N VAL A 148 1.60 -32.20 -24.42
CA VAL A 148 1.23 -30.85 -23.97
C VAL A 148 0.08 -30.88 -22.97
N VAL A 149 -0.95 -31.68 -23.20
CA VAL A 149 -2.09 -31.87 -22.27
C VAL A 149 -1.62 -32.55 -20.99
N ILE A 150 -0.75 -33.53 -21.04
CA ILE A 150 -0.17 -34.19 -19.87
C ILE A 150 0.71 -33.20 -19.07
N LEU A 151 1.58 -32.48 -19.73
CA LEU A 151 2.38 -31.39 -19.08
C LEU A 151 1.49 -30.33 -18.46
N PHE A 152 0.37 -29.99 -19.07
CA PHE A 152 -0.60 -29.03 -18.58
C PHE A 152 -1.38 -29.55 -17.38
N THR A 153 -1.88 -30.81 -17.42
CA THR A 153 -2.59 -31.42 -16.30
C THR A 153 -1.67 -31.65 -15.09
N PHE A 154 -0.45 -32.11 -15.31
CA PHE A 154 0.54 -32.24 -14.22
C PHE A 154 1.02 -30.90 -13.65
N SER A 155 1.07 -29.84 -14.45
CA SER A 155 1.41 -28.49 -13.98
C SER A 155 0.28 -27.85 -13.17
N SER A 156 -0.98 -28.18 -13.45
CA SER A 156 -2.16 -27.61 -12.77
C SER A 156 -2.54 -28.35 -11.48
N ALA A 157 -2.09 -29.58 -11.30
CA ALA A 157 -2.53 -30.47 -10.21
C ALA A 157 -1.92 -30.14 -8.83
N ASN A 158 -1.03 -29.13 -8.72
CA ASN A 158 -0.20 -28.92 -7.53
C ASN A 158 -0.24 -27.51 -6.95
N THR A 159 -1.12 -26.62 -7.38
CA THR A 159 -1.25 -25.29 -6.80
C THR A 159 -2.38 -25.22 -5.78
N VAL A 160 -2.11 -24.52 -4.66
CA VAL A 160 -3.16 -24.14 -3.70
C VAL A 160 -4.19 -23.28 -4.43
N PRO A 161 -5.51 -23.45 -4.23
CA PRO A 161 -6.52 -22.57 -4.81
C PRO A 161 -6.40 -21.18 -4.21
N PHE A 162 -5.75 -20.27 -4.95
CA PHE A 162 -5.48 -18.90 -4.54
C PHE A 162 -5.54 -18.00 -5.77
N ALA A 163 -6.36 -16.94 -5.70
CA ALA A 163 -6.45 -15.99 -6.79
C ALA A 163 -5.37 -14.89 -6.68
N ARG A 164 -5.02 -14.31 -7.81
CA ARG A 164 -4.05 -13.21 -7.83
C ARG A 164 -4.59 -12.03 -7.02
N ARG A 165 -3.77 -11.56 -6.06
CA ARG A 165 -4.04 -10.46 -5.14
C ARG A 165 -5.04 -10.77 -4.01
N ASP A 166 -5.34 -12.04 -3.79
CA ASP A 166 -6.02 -12.41 -2.57
C ASP A 166 -5.15 -12.13 -1.35
N TRP A 167 -5.82 -11.94 -0.22
CA TRP A 167 -5.16 -11.72 1.05
C TRP A 167 -4.70 -13.04 1.68
N VAL A 168 -3.58 -12.97 2.40
CA VAL A 168 -3.07 -14.07 3.20
C VAL A 168 -2.70 -13.56 4.59
N VAL A 169 -3.18 -14.22 5.64
CA VAL A 169 -2.75 -13.97 7.01
C VAL A 169 -1.45 -14.73 7.25
N ILE A 170 -0.43 -14.05 7.78
CA ILE A 170 0.81 -14.68 8.27
C ILE A 170 0.79 -14.56 9.79
N THR A 171 0.79 -15.69 10.51
CA THR A 171 0.87 -15.71 11.98
C THR A 171 2.27 -15.34 12.46
N ASP A 172 2.42 -15.07 13.75
CA ASP A 172 3.76 -14.98 14.35
C ASP A 172 4.49 -16.32 14.23
N PHE A 173 5.82 -16.31 14.25
CA PHE A 173 6.61 -17.53 14.23
C PHE A 173 6.44 -18.30 15.53
N GLU A 174 6.07 -19.57 15.43
CA GLU A 174 6.16 -20.49 16.54
C GLU A 174 7.64 -20.78 16.83
N ASN A 175 8.18 -20.13 17.86
CA ASN A 175 9.56 -20.29 18.26
C ASN A 175 9.70 -21.48 19.25
N LEU A 176 10.15 -22.60 18.72
CA LEU A 176 10.42 -23.84 19.49
C LEU A 176 11.90 -23.98 19.86
N THR A 177 12.64 -22.86 19.81
CA THR A 177 14.04 -22.77 20.26
C THR A 177 14.11 -22.02 21.61
N GLU A 178 15.23 -22.10 22.30
CA GLU A 178 15.45 -21.30 23.52
C GLU A 178 15.91 -19.87 23.23
N ASN A 179 16.13 -19.50 21.97
CA ASN A 179 16.67 -18.20 21.61
C ASN A 179 15.56 -17.16 21.36
N PRO A 180 15.38 -16.16 22.26
CA PRO A 180 14.33 -15.17 22.16
C PRO A 180 14.55 -14.15 21.03
N VAL A 181 15.68 -14.19 20.32
CA VAL A 181 15.91 -13.31 19.17
C VAL A 181 14.94 -13.59 18.04
N PHE A 182 14.41 -14.83 17.95
CA PHE A 182 13.51 -15.25 16.90
C PHE A 182 12.06 -14.82 17.09
N ASP A 183 11.64 -14.43 18.29
CA ASP A 183 10.23 -14.18 18.62
C ASP A 183 9.56 -13.13 17.73
N LYS A 184 10.25 -12.07 17.38
CA LYS A 184 9.69 -10.98 16.56
C LYS A 184 10.42 -10.79 15.23
N SER A 185 11.74 -11.04 15.23
CA SER A 185 12.56 -10.79 14.05
C SER A 185 12.13 -11.59 12.83
N LEU A 186 11.75 -12.87 13.01
CA LEU A 186 11.43 -13.77 11.91
C LEU A 186 10.10 -13.42 11.24
N TYR A 187 9.08 -12.98 12.01
CA TYR A 187 7.82 -12.49 11.43
C TYR A 187 8.06 -11.29 10.51
N THR A 188 8.80 -10.29 10.99
CA THR A 188 9.12 -9.10 10.19
C THR A 188 9.92 -9.47 8.94
N ALA A 189 10.94 -10.32 9.08
CA ALA A 189 11.73 -10.82 7.96
C ALA A 189 10.88 -11.54 6.90
N PHE A 190 10.02 -12.46 7.34
CA PHE A 190 9.16 -13.24 6.45
C PHE A 190 8.11 -12.35 5.76
N SER A 191 7.49 -11.45 6.51
CA SER A 191 6.52 -10.49 5.99
C SER A 191 7.14 -9.54 4.96
N LEU A 192 8.37 -9.08 5.17
CA LEU A 192 9.08 -8.23 4.22
C LEU A 192 9.35 -8.94 2.89
N THR A 193 9.77 -10.23 2.93
CA THR A 193 9.95 -11.00 1.69
C THR A 193 8.64 -11.30 0.99
N ALA A 194 7.59 -11.65 1.73
CA ALA A 194 6.26 -11.89 1.18
C ALA A 194 5.67 -10.62 0.54
N ASN A 195 5.89 -9.47 1.16
CA ASN A 195 5.44 -8.16 0.66
C ASN A 195 6.18 -7.64 -0.59
N GLN A 196 7.25 -8.31 -1.04
CA GLN A 196 7.84 -8.04 -2.36
C GLN A 196 6.93 -8.52 -3.50
N SER A 197 6.04 -9.46 -3.21
CA SER A 197 5.09 -9.99 -4.18
C SER A 197 4.14 -8.92 -4.72
N ARG A 198 3.86 -9.00 -6.01
CA ARG A 198 2.74 -8.31 -6.66
C ARG A 198 1.58 -9.25 -6.94
N TYR A 199 1.69 -10.50 -6.46
CA TYR A 199 0.73 -11.57 -6.70
C TYR A 199 -0.12 -11.87 -5.47
N ILE A 200 0.46 -11.81 -4.26
CA ILE A 200 -0.25 -11.98 -2.98
C ILE A 200 -0.32 -10.67 -2.23
N ASN A 201 -1.37 -10.48 -1.43
CA ASN A 201 -1.48 -9.41 -0.45
C ASN A 201 -1.30 -9.98 0.96
N VAL A 202 -0.28 -9.52 1.67
CA VAL A 202 -0.09 -9.90 3.08
C VAL A 202 -1.01 -9.05 3.95
N PHE A 203 -1.83 -9.70 4.77
CA PHE A 203 -2.75 -9.01 5.67
C PHE A 203 -1.96 -8.16 6.70
N PRO A 204 -2.22 -6.85 6.80
CA PRO A 204 -1.39 -5.95 7.59
C PRO A 204 -1.40 -6.28 9.08
N ARG A 205 -0.24 -6.15 9.75
CA ARG A 205 -0.12 -6.37 11.21
C ARG A 205 -1.03 -5.44 12.01
N SER A 206 -1.18 -4.19 11.60
CA SER A 206 -2.11 -3.23 12.23
C SER A 206 -3.55 -3.77 12.27
N ARG A 207 -4.03 -4.30 11.13
CA ARG A 207 -5.37 -4.90 11.05
C ARG A 207 -5.51 -6.16 11.91
N MET A 208 -4.45 -6.98 12.01
CA MET A 208 -4.46 -8.12 12.93
C MET A 208 -4.67 -7.67 14.38
N LEU A 209 -3.94 -6.62 14.82
CA LEU A 209 -4.05 -6.07 16.18
C LEU A 209 -5.43 -5.46 16.44
N GLU A 210 -6.01 -4.78 15.47
CA GLU A 210 -7.37 -4.23 15.53
C GLU A 210 -8.42 -5.35 15.59
N THR A 211 -8.25 -6.42 14.82
CA THR A 211 -9.13 -7.59 14.89
C THR A 211 -9.04 -8.28 16.26
N LEU A 212 -7.84 -8.39 16.85
CA LEU A 212 -7.67 -8.87 18.22
C LEU A 212 -8.39 -7.99 19.24
N THR A 213 -8.35 -6.68 19.06
CA THR A 213 -9.07 -5.73 19.91
C THR A 213 -10.59 -5.95 19.83
N ARG A 214 -11.13 -6.16 18.60
CA ARG A 214 -12.55 -6.51 18.38
C ARG A 214 -12.94 -7.87 18.99
N MET A 215 -11.96 -8.76 19.14
CA MET A 215 -12.13 -10.06 19.81
C MET A 215 -12.05 -9.96 21.34
N GLU A 216 -11.86 -8.75 21.90
CA GLU A 216 -11.67 -8.48 23.33
C GLU A 216 -10.43 -9.17 23.94
N ILE A 217 -9.46 -9.54 23.11
CA ILE A 217 -8.21 -10.17 23.53
C ILE A 217 -7.21 -9.05 23.87
N LYS A 218 -7.27 -8.53 25.10
CA LYS A 218 -6.55 -7.30 25.50
C LYS A 218 -5.03 -7.44 25.65
N ASP A 219 -4.52 -8.65 25.93
CA ASP A 219 -3.10 -8.85 26.28
C ASP A 219 -2.32 -9.69 25.27
N GLN A 220 -2.96 -10.17 24.21
CA GLN A 220 -2.32 -11.05 23.24
C GLN A 220 -1.58 -10.25 22.16
N LYS A 221 -0.29 -10.06 22.34
CA LYS A 221 0.63 -9.47 21.34
C LYS A 221 1.16 -10.50 20.34
N TYR A 222 0.80 -11.77 20.50
CA TYR A 222 1.27 -12.90 19.72
C TYR A 222 0.09 -13.57 18.99
N VAL A 223 0.19 -13.72 17.66
CA VAL A 223 -0.83 -14.35 16.82
C VAL A 223 -0.39 -15.77 16.52
N ASP A 224 -0.86 -16.73 17.30
CA ASP A 224 -0.63 -18.16 17.08
C ASP A 224 -1.52 -18.73 15.93
N ASP A 225 -1.41 -20.03 15.66
CA ASP A 225 -2.21 -20.74 14.66
C ASP A 225 -3.72 -20.55 14.86
N LYS A 226 -4.20 -20.77 16.09
CA LYS A 226 -5.63 -20.64 16.43
C LYS A 226 -6.14 -19.23 16.23
N THR A 227 -5.40 -18.26 16.72
CA THR A 227 -5.74 -16.84 16.62
C THR A 227 -5.65 -16.34 15.19
N GLY A 228 -4.63 -16.78 14.44
CA GLY A 228 -4.46 -16.44 13.02
C GLY A 228 -5.59 -16.97 12.16
N ARG A 229 -6.05 -18.21 12.44
CA ARG A 229 -7.24 -18.78 11.78
C ARG A 229 -8.50 -17.99 12.09
N GLU A 230 -8.73 -17.61 13.34
CA GLU A 230 -9.91 -16.83 13.75
C GLU A 230 -9.90 -15.43 13.08
N ILE A 231 -8.74 -14.77 13.02
CA ILE A 231 -8.57 -13.52 12.27
C ILE A 231 -8.95 -13.74 10.79
N ALA A 232 -8.42 -14.80 10.16
CA ALA A 232 -8.69 -15.10 8.76
C ALA A 232 -10.18 -15.37 8.48
N ILE A 233 -10.87 -16.06 9.40
CA ILE A 233 -12.33 -16.28 9.33
C ILE A 233 -13.09 -14.95 9.35
N ARG A 234 -12.78 -14.09 10.31
CA ARG A 234 -13.47 -12.81 10.50
C ARG A 234 -13.26 -11.82 9.36
N GLU A 235 -12.07 -11.85 8.78
CA GLU A 235 -11.69 -10.99 7.66
C GLU A 235 -12.03 -11.60 6.29
N GLY A 236 -12.63 -12.79 6.25
CA GLY A 236 -13.02 -13.47 5.01
C GLY A 236 -11.84 -13.91 4.15
N ILE A 237 -10.70 -14.24 4.76
CA ILE A 237 -9.47 -14.63 4.08
C ILE A 237 -9.42 -16.16 4.02
N ASP A 238 -9.28 -16.73 2.81
CA ASP A 238 -9.35 -18.18 2.61
C ASP A 238 -8.09 -18.94 3.03
N ILE A 239 -6.93 -18.28 3.09
CA ILE A 239 -5.61 -18.90 3.35
C ILE A 239 -4.89 -18.16 4.47
N TYR A 240 -4.30 -18.95 5.39
CA TYR A 240 -3.35 -18.42 6.36
C TYR A 240 -2.06 -19.25 6.40
N ILE A 241 -0.96 -18.63 6.80
CA ILE A 241 0.37 -19.24 6.87
C ILE A 241 0.82 -19.30 8.32
N VAL A 242 1.24 -20.48 8.75
CA VAL A 242 1.79 -20.72 10.11
C VAL A 242 3.27 -21.06 9.99
N PRO A 243 4.16 -20.09 10.22
CA PRO A 243 5.58 -20.30 10.19
C PRO A 243 6.09 -20.77 11.57
N SER A 244 7.17 -21.57 11.59
CA SER A 244 7.80 -22.04 12.81
C SER A 244 9.32 -22.17 12.65
N ILE A 245 10.02 -22.09 13.78
CA ILE A 245 11.44 -22.40 13.88
C ILE A 245 11.66 -23.32 15.06
N SER A 246 12.47 -24.37 14.87
CA SER A 246 12.91 -25.29 15.92
C SER A 246 14.40 -25.59 15.80
N GLU A 247 14.99 -26.10 16.84
CA GLU A 247 16.37 -26.54 16.86
C GLU A 247 16.44 -28.05 17.05
N VAL A 248 17.18 -28.73 16.16
CA VAL A 248 17.37 -30.18 16.19
C VAL A 248 18.86 -30.45 16.12
N GLY A 249 19.45 -30.83 17.25
CA GLY A 249 20.89 -30.93 17.39
C GLY A 249 21.52 -29.54 17.25
N ASN A 250 22.43 -29.37 16.29
CA ASN A 250 23.10 -28.09 16.04
C ASN A 250 22.53 -27.36 14.81
N LYS A 251 21.34 -27.74 14.33
CA LYS A 251 20.72 -27.18 13.13
C LYS A 251 19.37 -26.57 13.44
N TYR A 252 19.05 -25.49 12.74
CA TYR A 252 17.73 -24.89 12.78
C TYR A 252 16.85 -25.46 11.68
N VAL A 253 15.61 -25.81 12.04
CA VAL A 253 14.56 -26.23 11.11
C VAL A 253 13.55 -25.12 11.00
N ILE A 254 13.40 -24.57 9.81
CA ILE A 254 12.45 -23.50 9.52
C ILE A 254 11.35 -24.12 8.65
N ALA A 255 10.11 -24.00 9.11
CA ALA A 255 8.94 -24.53 8.39
C ALA A 255 7.90 -23.42 8.20
N ALA A 256 7.09 -23.57 7.15
CA ALA A 256 5.91 -22.74 6.95
C ALA A 256 4.79 -23.60 6.36
N LYS A 257 3.63 -23.60 7.03
CA LYS A 257 2.43 -24.35 6.64
C LYS A 257 1.44 -23.40 5.98
N ILE A 258 0.91 -23.78 4.82
CA ILE A 258 -0.21 -23.11 4.17
C ILE A 258 -1.47 -23.85 4.60
N MET A 259 -2.38 -23.14 5.27
CA MET A 259 -3.58 -23.68 5.88
C MET A 259 -4.82 -23.13 5.20
N GLU A 260 -5.83 -23.96 5.00
CA GLU A 260 -7.16 -23.53 4.56
C GLU A 260 -7.96 -22.99 5.77
N THR A 261 -8.46 -21.78 5.68
CA THR A 261 -9.14 -21.12 6.80
C THR A 261 -10.44 -21.84 7.21
N LYS A 262 -11.28 -22.24 6.26
CA LYS A 262 -12.59 -22.85 6.53
C LYS A 262 -12.47 -24.19 7.25
N SER A 263 -11.65 -25.09 6.72
CA SER A 263 -11.50 -26.42 7.30
C SER A 263 -10.44 -26.51 8.39
N GLY A 264 -9.43 -25.62 8.36
CA GLY A 264 -8.22 -25.72 9.17
C GLY A 264 -7.26 -26.82 8.66
N ASN A 265 -7.46 -27.33 7.45
CA ASN A 265 -6.62 -28.37 6.88
C ASN A 265 -5.29 -27.80 6.36
N LEU A 266 -4.24 -28.61 6.51
CA LEU A 266 -2.96 -28.35 5.89
C LEU A 266 -3.06 -28.55 4.36
N LEU A 267 -2.81 -27.49 3.59
CA LEU A 267 -2.75 -27.56 2.13
C LEU A 267 -1.34 -27.87 1.64
N ARG A 268 -0.34 -27.24 2.24
CA ARG A 268 1.08 -27.38 1.90
C ARG A 268 1.97 -27.12 3.09
N SER A 269 3.16 -27.69 3.07
CA SER A 269 4.22 -27.40 4.04
C SER A 269 5.56 -27.33 3.34
N GLU A 270 6.31 -26.27 3.60
CA GLU A 270 7.69 -26.12 3.16
C GLU A 270 8.62 -26.16 4.38
N VAL A 271 9.71 -26.88 4.26
CA VAL A 271 10.70 -27.06 5.32
C VAL A 271 12.10 -26.84 4.76
N LEU A 272 12.92 -26.09 5.48
CA LEU A 272 14.35 -25.88 5.18
C LEU A 272 15.20 -25.99 6.45
N TYR A 273 16.44 -26.38 6.26
CA TYR A 273 17.43 -26.53 7.30
C TYR A 273 18.48 -25.44 7.17
N ALA A 274 18.85 -24.79 8.29
CA ALA A 274 19.97 -23.88 8.40
C ALA A 274 21.04 -24.50 9.33
N GLU A 275 22.27 -24.53 8.86
CA GLU A 275 23.41 -25.07 9.65
C GLU A 275 23.85 -24.10 10.74
N THR A 276 23.64 -22.80 10.50
CA THR A 276 24.02 -21.71 11.41
C THR A 276 22.92 -20.67 11.51
N GLN A 277 22.96 -19.86 12.55
CA GLN A 277 22.07 -18.73 12.75
C GLN A 277 22.15 -17.72 11.59
N ASP A 278 23.34 -17.53 11.01
CA ASP A 278 23.57 -16.60 9.90
C ASP A 278 22.84 -17.01 8.60
N GLU A 279 22.52 -18.29 8.46
CA GLU A 279 21.79 -18.79 7.30
C GLU A 279 20.26 -18.57 7.40
N ILE A 280 19.73 -18.31 8.60
CA ILE A 280 18.29 -18.27 8.85
C ILE A 280 17.59 -17.28 7.92
N LEU A 281 18.09 -16.04 7.80
CA LEU A 281 17.49 -15.04 6.91
C LEU A 281 17.50 -15.48 5.43
N THR A 282 18.53 -16.20 5.01
CA THR A 282 18.61 -16.76 3.65
C THR A 282 17.60 -17.88 3.44
N LYS A 283 17.40 -18.73 4.45
CA LYS A 283 16.40 -19.80 4.37
C LYS A 283 14.96 -19.25 4.43
N LEU A 284 14.73 -18.19 5.22
CA LEU A 284 13.45 -17.47 5.23
C LEU A 284 13.11 -16.89 3.86
N ASP A 285 14.06 -16.24 3.20
CA ASP A 285 13.88 -15.74 1.84
C ASP A 285 13.50 -16.89 0.87
N GLN A 286 14.17 -18.04 0.99
CA GLN A 286 13.87 -19.21 0.18
C GLN A 286 12.48 -19.80 0.46
N ILE A 287 12.08 -19.94 1.74
CA ILE A 287 10.75 -20.44 2.12
C ILE A 287 9.67 -19.50 1.62
N SER A 288 9.81 -18.20 1.81
CA SER A 288 8.83 -17.22 1.31
C SER A 288 8.63 -17.36 -0.21
N LYS A 289 9.71 -17.47 -0.98
CA LYS A 289 9.65 -17.70 -2.43
C LYS A 289 8.98 -19.00 -2.83
N ARG A 290 9.15 -20.08 -2.03
CA ARG A 290 8.48 -21.37 -2.26
C ARG A 290 6.99 -21.27 -1.98
N ILE A 291 6.60 -20.67 -0.84
CA ILE A 291 5.20 -20.43 -0.47
C ILE A 291 4.50 -19.60 -1.54
N ARG A 292 5.09 -18.50 -1.99
CA ARG A 292 4.53 -17.64 -3.05
C ARG A 292 4.33 -18.39 -4.36
N ARG A 293 5.26 -19.27 -4.71
CA ARG A 293 5.13 -20.14 -5.88
C ARG A 293 4.00 -21.18 -5.72
N ASP A 294 3.86 -21.75 -4.52
CA ASP A 294 2.79 -22.72 -4.23
C ASP A 294 1.41 -22.05 -4.25
N LEU A 295 1.34 -20.76 -3.93
CA LEU A 295 0.16 -19.90 -4.09
C LEU A 295 -0.06 -19.46 -5.54
N GLY A 296 0.84 -19.75 -6.48
CA GLY A 296 0.66 -19.54 -7.92
C GLY A 296 1.49 -18.39 -8.52
N GLU A 297 2.38 -17.74 -7.77
CA GLU A 297 3.26 -16.73 -8.32
C GLU A 297 4.32 -17.34 -9.26
N SER A 298 4.52 -16.74 -10.43
CA SER A 298 5.45 -17.28 -11.41
C SER A 298 6.91 -17.16 -10.96
N ARG A 299 7.72 -18.19 -11.28
CA ARG A 299 9.17 -18.17 -11.01
C ARG A 299 9.87 -16.98 -11.67
N TYR A 300 9.40 -16.54 -12.83
CA TYR A 300 9.93 -15.39 -13.54
C TYR A 300 9.75 -14.10 -12.74
N ASN A 301 8.53 -13.86 -12.21
CA ASN A 301 8.26 -12.67 -11.39
C ASN A 301 9.13 -12.66 -10.13
N ILE A 302 9.20 -13.77 -9.42
CA ILE A 302 10.05 -13.91 -8.22
C ILE A 302 11.52 -13.62 -8.55
N ALA A 303 12.05 -14.20 -9.64
CA ALA A 303 13.46 -14.03 -10.01
C ALA A 303 13.83 -12.61 -10.47
N THR A 304 12.88 -11.90 -11.10
CA THR A 304 13.16 -10.56 -11.68
C THR A 304 12.82 -9.41 -10.76
N GLN A 305 11.91 -9.61 -9.79
CA GLN A 305 11.39 -8.53 -8.95
C GLN A 305 11.94 -8.55 -7.52
N ASP A 306 12.34 -9.72 -7.03
CA ASP A 306 12.77 -9.88 -5.65
C ASP A 306 14.23 -9.47 -5.43
N LYS A 307 14.45 -8.81 -4.30
CA LYS A 307 15.78 -8.56 -3.75
C LYS A 307 16.04 -9.49 -2.57
N PRO A 308 17.27 -9.99 -2.38
CA PRO A 308 17.60 -10.84 -1.24
C PRO A 308 17.31 -10.15 0.10
N LEU A 309 16.70 -10.86 1.05
CA LEU A 309 16.29 -10.33 2.35
C LEU A 309 17.42 -9.62 3.10
N LYS A 310 18.61 -10.19 3.13
CA LYS A 310 19.80 -9.58 3.76
C LYS A 310 20.21 -8.24 3.16
N LYS A 311 19.83 -7.95 1.91
CA LYS A 311 20.09 -6.65 1.26
C LYS A 311 19.01 -5.62 1.56
N VAL A 312 17.76 -6.07 1.67
CA VAL A 312 16.61 -5.16 1.91
C VAL A 312 16.39 -4.86 3.39
N THR A 313 17.01 -5.60 4.29
CA THR A 313 16.91 -5.40 5.75
C THR A 313 18.30 -5.22 6.37
N THR A 314 18.64 -6.10 7.27
CA THR A 314 19.93 -6.20 7.99
C THR A 314 20.37 -7.66 8.01
N SER A 315 21.66 -7.90 8.19
CA SER A 315 22.17 -9.25 8.49
C SER A 315 22.08 -9.61 9.97
N SER A 316 21.84 -8.63 10.85
CA SER A 316 21.74 -8.82 12.31
C SER A 316 20.31 -9.13 12.73
N LEU A 317 20.05 -10.33 13.22
CA LEU A 317 18.75 -10.71 13.79
C LEU A 317 18.38 -9.87 15.02
N GLU A 318 19.36 -9.44 15.81
CA GLU A 318 19.13 -8.58 16.98
C GLU A 318 18.71 -7.17 16.55
N ALA A 319 19.37 -6.58 15.54
CA ALA A 319 18.93 -5.29 14.97
C ALA A 319 17.53 -5.41 14.39
N LEU A 320 17.21 -6.52 13.71
CA LEU A 320 15.89 -6.77 13.14
C LEU A 320 14.82 -6.95 14.22
N LYS A 321 15.14 -7.63 15.34
CA LYS A 321 14.26 -7.76 16.50
C LYS A 321 13.91 -6.39 17.09
N LEU A 322 14.91 -5.56 17.34
CA LEU A 322 14.70 -4.21 17.86
C LEU A 322 13.86 -3.37 16.88
N TYR A 323 14.13 -3.44 15.60
CA TYR A 323 13.32 -2.76 14.58
C TYR A 323 11.87 -3.24 14.61
N SER A 324 11.63 -4.55 14.74
CA SER A 324 10.30 -5.14 14.84
C SER A 324 9.54 -4.66 16.07
N LEU A 325 10.21 -4.58 17.22
CA LEU A 325 9.64 -3.99 18.45
C LEU A 325 9.31 -2.51 18.23
N GLY A 326 10.19 -1.77 17.56
CA GLY A 326 9.92 -0.37 17.18
C GLY A 326 8.67 -0.21 16.33
N ILE A 327 8.44 -1.11 15.36
CA ILE A 327 7.21 -1.12 14.56
C ILE A 327 5.98 -1.41 15.45
N ASP A 328 6.03 -2.41 16.32
CA ASP A 328 4.92 -2.76 17.22
C ASP A 328 4.56 -1.56 18.12
N HIS A 329 5.55 -0.89 18.74
CA HIS A 329 5.34 0.31 19.55
C HIS A 329 4.76 1.47 18.72
N HIS A 330 5.24 1.67 17.51
CA HIS A 330 4.72 2.70 16.60
C HIS A 330 3.23 2.46 16.27
N LEU A 331 2.86 1.20 15.97
CA LEU A 331 1.47 0.82 15.71
C LEU A 331 0.57 0.99 16.94
N MET A 332 1.13 0.86 18.15
CA MET A 332 0.42 1.11 19.42
C MET A 332 0.42 2.59 19.83
N LEU A 333 0.91 3.49 18.97
CA LEU A 333 1.04 4.93 19.23
C LEU A 333 2.00 5.28 20.39
N ASP A 334 2.82 4.34 20.84
CA ASP A 334 3.94 4.60 21.74
C ASP A 334 5.16 5.08 20.94
N PHE A 335 5.12 6.35 20.57
CA PHE A 335 6.14 6.96 19.72
C PHE A 335 7.51 7.09 20.41
N ALA A 336 7.52 7.24 21.74
CA ALA A 336 8.78 7.31 22.50
C ALA A 336 9.49 5.95 22.51
N GLY A 337 8.76 4.88 22.82
CA GLY A 337 9.29 3.52 22.75
C GLY A 337 9.74 3.14 21.33
N ALA A 338 8.95 3.49 20.30
CA ALA A 338 9.31 3.26 18.91
C ALA A 338 10.63 3.93 18.54
N ARG A 339 10.82 5.22 18.90
CA ARG A 339 12.06 5.95 18.68
C ARG A 339 13.25 5.23 19.30
N ASP A 340 13.14 4.88 20.58
CA ASP A 340 14.25 4.25 21.35
C ASP A 340 14.64 2.90 20.73
N TYR A 341 13.66 2.10 20.27
CA TYR A 341 13.92 0.84 19.59
C TYR A 341 14.57 1.05 18.21
N TYR A 342 14.16 2.00 17.41
CA TYR A 342 14.80 2.31 16.12
C TYR A 342 16.22 2.81 16.31
N GLU A 343 16.49 3.67 17.30
CA GLU A 343 17.84 4.14 17.64
C GLU A 343 18.73 2.98 18.08
N ASN A 344 18.22 2.05 18.90
CA ASN A 344 18.99 0.88 19.34
C ASN A 344 19.27 -0.09 18.18
N ALA A 345 18.32 -0.30 17.26
CA ALA A 345 18.57 -1.09 16.05
C ALA A 345 19.71 -0.49 15.22
N LEU A 346 19.75 0.83 15.08
CA LEU A 346 20.80 1.55 14.35
C LEU A 346 22.16 1.57 15.07
N LYS A 347 22.22 1.41 16.40
CA LYS A 347 23.47 1.22 17.14
C LYS A 347 24.12 -0.13 16.81
N ILE A 348 23.30 -1.18 16.57
CA ILE A 348 23.80 -2.52 16.20
C ILE A 348 24.17 -2.57 14.72
N ASP A 349 23.31 -2.03 13.84
CA ASP A 349 23.57 -1.98 12.40
C ASP A 349 23.31 -0.58 11.86
N THR A 350 24.39 0.19 11.71
CA THR A 350 24.35 1.53 11.13
C THR A 350 23.98 1.54 9.66
N GLY A 351 23.99 0.40 8.97
CA GLY A 351 23.58 0.23 7.57
C GLY A 351 22.08 -0.02 7.39
N PHE A 352 21.31 -0.21 8.47
CA PHE A 352 19.90 -0.60 8.40
C PHE A 352 19.00 0.54 7.90
N THR A 353 18.81 0.59 6.59
CA THR A 353 18.13 1.70 5.89
C THR A 353 16.67 1.83 6.31
N SER A 354 15.91 0.74 6.46
CA SER A 354 14.49 0.80 6.87
C SER A 354 14.34 1.38 8.29
N ALA A 355 15.20 0.97 9.24
CA ALA A 355 15.18 1.52 10.60
C ALA A 355 15.51 3.01 10.60
N ARG A 356 16.50 3.44 9.79
CA ARG A 356 16.86 4.86 9.64
C ARG A 356 15.73 5.68 9.03
N ALA A 357 15.05 5.16 8.01
CA ALA A 357 13.91 5.84 7.41
C ALA A 357 12.73 5.96 8.38
N SER A 358 12.41 4.89 9.12
CA SER A 358 11.35 4.90 10.14
C SER A 358 11.65 5.88 11.27
N LEU A 359 12.90 5.94 11.73
CA LEU A 359 13.32 6.94 12.73
C LEU A 359 13.21 8.37 12.18
N GLY A 360 13.68 8.61 10.95
CA GLY A 360 13.60 9.92 10.31
C GLY A 360 12.16 10.40 10.16
N ASN A 361 11.27 9.54 9.67
CA ASN A 361 9.84 9.85 9.55
C ASN A 361 9.21 10.16 10.91
N LEU A 362 9.45 9.32 11.90
CA LEU A 362 8.91 9.51 13.26
C LEU A 362 9.39 10.82 13.90
N LEU A 363 10.66 11.17 13.73
CA LEU A 363 11.20 12.42 14.22
C LEU A 363 10.58 13.64 13.52
N ILE A 364 10.39 13.59 12.20
CA ILE A 364 9.74 14.66 11.44
C ILE A 364 8.31 14.89 11.95
N GLU A 365 7.59 13.81 12.20
CA GLU A 365 6.17 13.88 12.53
C GLU A 365 5.89 14.23 14.00
N ARG A 366 6.79 13.86 14.94
CA ARG A 366 6.43 13.81 16.37
C ARG A 366 7.44 14.45 17.32
N PHE A 367 8.71 14.62 16.94
CA PHE A 367 9.75 15.02 17.90
C PHE A 367 10.60 16.20 17.41
N ASP A 368 11.47 15.96 16.45
CA ASP A 368 12.46 16.91 15.95
C ASP A 368 12.51 16.88 14.42
N PRO A 369 11.74 17.75 13.76
CA PRO A 369 11.70 17.78 12.29
C PRO A 369 13.05 18.08 11.64
N VAL A 370 13.94 18.82 12.30
CA VAL A 370 15.26 19.16 11.75
C VAL A 370 16.14 17.93 11.72
N LYS A 371 16.31 17.28 12.87
CA LYS A 371 17.07 16.03 13.00
C LYS A 371 16.45 14.92 12.14
N GLY A 372 15.12 14.84 12.09
CA GLY A 372 14.41 13.86 11.27
C GLY A 372 14.71 13.99 9.78
N ARG A 373 14.73 15.24 9.25
CA ARG A 373 15.12 15.50 7.85
C ARG A 373 16.56 15.09 7.55
N GLU A 374 17.50 15.33 8.46
CA GLU A 374 18.90 14.91 8.31
C GLU A 374 19.01 13.39 8.23
N ILE A 375 18.33 12.68 9.12
CA ILE A 375 18.34 11.21 9.18
C ILE A 375 17.68 10.62 7.92
N LEU A 376 16.56 11.18 7.46
CA LEU A 376 15.89 10.73 6.26
C LEU A 376 16.72 10.98 5.00
N ASN A 377 17.44 12.11 4.90
CA ASN A 377 18.42 12.37 3.85
C ASN A 377 19.52 11.32 3.79
N GLN A 378 19.95 10.79 4.95
CA GLN A 378 20.91 9.69 4.99
C GLN A 378 20.28 8.37 4.50
N ALA A 379 19.03 8.08 4.88
CA ALA A 379 18.32 6.89 4.45
C ALA A 379 18.15 6.83 2.92
N VAL A 380 17.82 7.97 2.28
CA VAL A 380 17.59 8.05 0.83
C VAL A 380 18.83 7.65 0.02
N LYS A 381 20.04 7.84 0.53
CA LYS A 381 21.29 7.43 -0.16
C LYS A 381 21.38 5.92 -0.39
N SER A 382 20.67 5.11 0.40
CA SER A 382 20.71 3.65 0.35
C SER A 382 19.37 3.00 -0.01
N VAL A 383 18.35 3.78 -0.40
CA VAL A 383 17.00 3.25 -0.72
C VAL A 383 16.97 2.29 -1.91
N SER A 384 17.98 2.32 -2.80
CA SER A 384 18.11 1.36 -3.90
C SER A 384 18.20 -0.08 -3.43
N ASN A 385 18.65 -0.32 -2.20
CA ASN A 385 18.74 -1.65 -1.61
C ASN A 385 17.39 -2.19 -1.15
N LEU A 386 16.44 -1.32 -0.82
CA LEU A 386 15.13 -1.69 -0.27
C LEU A 386 14.20 -2.33 -1.31
N THR A 387 13.10 -2.92 -0.84
CA THR A 387 12.02 -3.36 -1.71
C THR A 387 11.42 -2.17 -2.48
N GLU A 388 10.82 -2.40 -3.64
CA GLU A 388 10.20 -1.31 -4.41
C GLU A 388 9.08 -0.62 -3.64
N ARG A 389 8.31 -1.38 -2.85
CA ARG A 389 7.26 -0.84 -1.98
C ARG A 389 7.80 0.14 -0.95
N GLU A 390 8.87 -0.24 -0.24
CA GLU A 390 9.53 0.62 0.75
C GLU A 390 10.23 1.81 0.07
N ARG A 391 11.00 1.54 -0.99
CA ARG A 391 11.73 2.56 -1.74
C ARG A 391 10.83 3.70 -2.18
N LEU A 392 9.72 3.38 -2.84
CA LEU A 392 8.79 4.39 -3.34
C LEU A 392 8.09 5.13 -2.19
N GLY A 393 7.78 4.45 -1.08
CA GLY A 393 7.21 5.09 0.10
C GLY A 393 8.15 6.11 0.73
N ILE A 394 9.42 5.74 0.92
CA ILE A 394 10.44 6.63 1.49
C ILE A 394 10.71 7.82 0.57
N LEU A 395 10.84 7.59 -0.74
CA LEU A 395 11.05 8.65 -1.71
C LEU A 395 9.87 9.63 -1.76
N ALA A 396 8.63 9.13 -1.70
CA ALA A 396 7.44 9.98 -1.66
C ALA A 396 7.43 10.87 -0.41
N PHE A 397 7.67 10.30 0.76
CA PHE A 397 7.69 11.04 2.02
C PHE A 397 8.86 12.05 2.07
N HIS A 398 10.03 11.67 1.59
CA HIS A 398 11.20 12.54 1.49
C HIS A 398 10.94 13.73 0.56
N ALA A 399 10.40 13.49 -0.65
CA ALA A 399 10.08 14.55 -1.59
C ALA A 399 9.17 15.61 -0.95
N VAL A 400 8.13 15.19 -0.21
CA VAL A 400 7.17 16.11 0.40
C VAL A 400 7.72 16.83 1.63
N ASN A 401 8.43 16.12 2.53
CA ASN A 401 8.75 16.65 3.85
C ASN A 401 10.20 17.16 3.98
N VAL A 402 11.07 16.85 3.01
CA VAL A 402 12.48 17.26 3.01
C VAL A 402 12.78 18.20 1.83
N GLU A 403 12.42 17.76 0.61
CA GLU A 403 12.65 18.54 -0.61
C GLU A 403 11.58 19.62 -0.82
N ASN A 404 10.44 19.53 -0.12
CA ASN A 404 9.26 20.38 -0.31
C ASN A 404 8.71 20.32 -1.76
N ASP A 405 8.87 19.15 -2.40
CA ASP A 405 8.44 18.86 -3.78
C ASP A 405 7.21 17.95 -3.78
N LEU A 406 6.04 18.57 -3.64
CA LEU A 406 4.76 17.87 -3.56
C LEU A 406 4.39 17.13 -4.87
N PRO A 407 4.60 17.70 -6.08
CA PRO A 407 4.40 16.99 -7.33
C PRO A 407 5.20 15.68 -7.43
N LYS A 408 6.47 15.70 -7.04
CA LYS A 408 7.35 14.53 -7.05
C LYS A 408 6.90 13.48 -6.04
N GLY A 409 6.44 13.90 -4.85
CA GLY A 409 5.84 13.00 -3.87
C GLY A 409 4.59 12.28 -4.38
N ILE A 410 3.71 13.03 -5.06
CA ILE A 410 2.51 12.48 -5.74
C ILE A 410 2.90 11.45 -6.81
N GLU A 411 3.93 11.73 -7.61
CA GLU A 411 4.42 10.80 -8.64
C GLU A 411 4.89 9.48 -8.04
N TYR A 412 5.74 9.51 -7.02
CA TYR A 412 6.21 8.29 -6.34
C TYR A 412 5.06 7.51 -5.68
N ALA A 413 4.09 8.19 -5.07
CA ALA A 413 2.93 7.54 -4.48
C ALA A 413 2.07 6.85 -5.55
N LYS A 414 1.85 7.48 -6.71
CA LYS A 414 1.15 6.87 -7.86
C LYS A 414 1.90 5.65 -8.40
N MET A 415 3.21 5.73 -8.58
CA MET A 415 4.03 4.58 -9.00
C MET A 415 3.89 3.40 -8.02
N ARG A 416 3.85 3.67 -6.70
CA ARG A 416 3.65 2.64 -5.70
C ARG A 416 2.28 2.01 -5.81
N ILE A 417 1.21 2.80 -6.01
CA ILE A 417 -0.16 2.30 -6.19
C ILE A 417 -0.31 1.51 -7.50
N GLU A 418 0.36 1.90 -8.58
CA GLU A 418 0.36 1.13 -9.83
C GLU A 418 0.94 -0.28 -9.64
N LEU A 419 2.04 -0.40 -8.89
CA LEU A 419 2.66 -1.68 -8.59
C LEU A 419 1.88 -2.49 -7.54
N TYR A 420 1.30 -1.82 -6.55
CA TYR A 420 0.59 -2.38 -5.39
C TYR A 420 -0.76 -1.70 -5.19
N PRO A 421 -1.78 -1.96 -6.05
CA PRO A 421 -3.05 -1.22 -6.02
C PRO A 421 -3.86 -1.38 -4.73
N ASP A 422 -3.61 -2.45 -3.96
CA ASP A 422 -4.27 -2.71 -2.68
C ASP A 422 -3.45 -2.19 -1.47
N ASP A 423 -2.48 -1.30 -1.72
CA ASP A 423 -1.69 -0.65 -0.68
C ASP A 423 -2.46 0.55 -0.09
N ALA A 424 -3.23 0.29 0.97
CA ALA A 424 -4.01 1.31 1.65
C ALA A 424 -3.16 2.47 2.16
N ALA A 425 -1.94 2.19 2.68
CA ALA A 425 -1.04 3.23 3.18
C ALA A 425 -0.57 4.17 2.05
N ALA A 426 -0.26 3.61 0.86
CA ALA A 426 0.13 4.42 -0.29
C ALA A 426 -1.01 5.33 -0.76
N ARG A 427 -2.26 4.82 -0.79
CA ARG A 427 -3.43 5.62 -1.14
C ARG A 427 -3.74 6.69 -0.12
N ASN A 428 -3.67 6.36 1.17
CA ASN A 428 -3.84 7.35 2.24
C ASN A 428 -2.83 8.49 2.11
N ASN A 429 -1.57 8.17 1.88
CA ASN A 429 -0.53 9.17 1.71
C ASN A 429 -0.76 10.02 0.44
N LEU A 430 -1.19 9.41 -0.66
CA LEU A 430 -1.56 10.14 -1.88
C LEU A 430 -2.74 11.09 -1.62
N GLY A 431 -3.75 10.64 -0.88
CA GLY A 431 -4.86 11.50 -0.43
C GLY A 431 -4.37 12.70 0.37
N TRP A 432 -3.44 12.48 1.31
CA TRP A 432 -2.84 13.57 2.08
C TRP A 432 -1.99 14.53 1.22
N TYR A 433 -1.25 14.01 0.23
CA TYR A 433 -0.50 14.86 -0.70
C TYR A 433 -1.44 15.70 -1.57
N TYR A 434 -2.55 15.14 -2.03
CA TYR A 434 -3.58 15.90 -2.75
C TYR A 434 -4.25 16.95 -1.86
N GLN A 435 -4.55 16.61 -0.60
CA GLN A 435 -5.09 17.56 0.38
C GLN A 435 -4.14 18.74 0.59
N LYS A 436 -2.83 18.49 0.73
CA LYS A 436 -1.80 19.54 0.79
C LYS A 436 -1.69 20.38 -0.50
N SER A 437 -2.10 19.81 -1.63
CA SER A 437 -2.15 20.49 -2.94
C SER A 437 -3.48 21.21 -3.18
N GLU A 438 -4.36 21.26 -2.18
CA GLU A 438 -5.73 21.80 -2.28
C GLU A 438 -6.61 21.10 -3.35
N LYS A 439 -6.23 19.87 -3.72
CA LYS A 439 -6.98 19.00 -4.65
C LYS A 439 -7.91 18.08 -3.87
N TYR A 440 -8.97 18.67 -3.32
CA TYR A 440 -9.82 17.99 -2.34
C TYR A 440 -10.65 16.84 -2.92
N ASP A 441 -11.08 16.94 -4.16
CA ASP A 441 -11.83 15.87 -4.84
C ASP A 441 -10.93 14.62 -5.06
N GLU A 442 -9.70 14.84 -5.52
CA GLU A 442 -8.72 13.77 -5.68
C GLU A 442 -8.32 13.18 -4.33
N ALA A 443 -8.18 14.01 -3.29
CA ALA A 443 -7.91 13.55 -1.93
C ALA A 443 -9.04 12.66 -1.41
N LEU A 444 -10.29 13.09 -1.53
CA LEU A 444 -11.47 12.32 -1.14
C LEU A 444 -11.56 10.99 -1.91
N LYS A 445 -11.24 10.98 -3.21
CA LYS A 445 -11.22 9.76 -4.02
C LYS A 445 -10.23 8.74 -3.47
N GLU A 446 -9.00 9.14 -3.18
CA GLU A 446 -7.98 8.23 -2.64
C GLU A 446 -8.27 7.81 -1.20
N TYR A 447 -8.77 8.70 -0.35
CA TYR A 447 -9.20 8.35 1.00
C TYR A 447 -10.37 7.35 1.01
N LYS A 448 -11.39 7.55 0.16
CA LYS A 448 -12.51 6.61 0.03
C LYS A 448 -12.04 5.24 -0.47
N ALA A 449 -11.12 5.20 -1.43
CA ALA A 449 -10.50 3.96 -1.88
C ALA A 449 -9.66 3.29 -0.78
N THR A 450 -8.99 4.08 0.06
CA THR A 450 -8.27 3.57 1.24
C THR A 450 -9.22 2.87 2.20
N VAL A 451 -10.35 3.48 2.54
CA VAL A 451 -11.37 2.89 3.44
C VAL A 451 -11.96 1.60 2.87
N GLN A 452 -12.12 1.50 1.55
CA GLN A 452 -12.58 0.25 0.91
C GLN A 452 -11.57 -0.90 1.07
N ILE A 453 -10.26 -0.60 1.02
CA ILE A 453 -9.19 -1.60 1.18
C ILE A 453 -8.97 -1.92 2.65
N ASN A 454 -8.95 -0.90 3.50
CA ASN A 454 -8.71 -0.99 4.92
C ASN A 454 -9.66 -0.07 5.70
N PRO A 455 -10.83 -0.56 6.14
CA PRO A 455 -11.81 0.21 6.88
C PRO A 455 -11.34 0.60 8.30
N ASP A 456 -10.27 0.02 8.81
CA ASP A 456 -9.75 0.28 10.15
C ASP A 456 -8.74 1.47 10.20
N MET A 457 -8.42 2.10 9.06
CA MET A 457 -7.51 3.25 9.02
C MET A 457 -8.18 4.53 9.54
N ALA A 458 -8.21 4.71 10.84
CA ALA A 458 -8.84 5.84 11.53
C ALA A 458 -8.41 7.22 10.99
N LEU A 459 -7.13 7.40 10.70
CA LEU A 459 -6.60 8.67 10.17
C LEU A 459 -7.20 9.05 8.82
N THR A 460 -7.55 8.06 7.98
CA THR A 460 -8.18 8.28 6.68
C THR A 460 -9.57 8.91 6.83
N TYR A 461 -10.36 8.40 7.79
CA TYR A 461 -11.66 9.00 8.10
C TYR A 461 -11.51 10.44 8.61
N GLY A 462 -10.48 10.68 9.45
CA GLY A 462 -10.14 12.04 9.88
C GLY A 462 -9.87 12.98 8.72
N GLY A 463 -9.14 12.54 7.70
CA GLY A 463 -8.91 13.31 6.47
C GLY A 463 -10.19 13.60 5.68
N ILE A 464 -11.06 12.59 5.51
CA ILE A 464 -12.37 12.75 4.83
C ILE A 464 -13.23 13.77 5.59
N LEU A 465 -13.34 13.60 6.91
CA LEU A 465 -14.16 14.46 7.76
C LEU A 465 -13.65 15.89 7.80
N TRP A 466 -12.33 16.08 7.90
CA TRP A 466 -11.73 17.41 7.84
C TRP A 466 -12.04 18.13 6.53
N ILE A 467 -11.95 17.44 5.38
CA ILE A 467 -12.30 18.04 4.09
C ILE A 467 -13.78 18.44 4.06
N TYR A 468 -14.68 17.56 4.49
CA TYR A 468 -16.11 17.88 4.47
C TYR A 468 -16.47 18.97 5.46
N LEU A 469 -15.95 18.96 6.70
CA LEU A 469 -16.31 19.93 7.74
C LEU A 469 -15.64 21.30 7.52
N GLU A 470 -14.32 21.30 7.34
CA GLU A 470 -13.53 22.52 7.41
C GLU A 470 -13.41 23.24 6.05
N LEU A 471 -13.46 22.48 4.95
CA LEU A 471 -13.20 23.05 3.61
C LEU A 471 -14.44 23.18 2.77
N ILE A 472 -15.32 22.15 2.79
CA ILE A 472 -16.54 22.14 1.97
C ILE A 472 -17.73 22.68 2.77
N GLY A 473 -17.73 22.49 4.10
CA GLY A 473 -18.87 22.83 4.97
C GLY A 473 -20.04 21.83 4.85
N ASP A 474 -19.79 20.64 4.28
CA ASP A 474 -20.81 19.59 4.10
C ASP A 474 -20.85 18.68 5.34
N VAL A 475 -21.59 19.13 6.35
CA VAL A 475 -21.74 18.42 7.61
C VAL A 475 -22.50 17.12 7.45
N ASP A 476 -23.45 17.05 6.55
CA ASP A 476 -24.25 15.83 6.34
C ASP A 476 -23.36 14.69 5.83
N SER A 477 -22.51 14.96 4.84
CA SER A 477 -21.50 13.99 4.40
C SER A 477 -20.53 13.60 5.51
N ALA A 478 -20.11 14.55 6.34
CA ALA A 478 -19.22 14.26 7.48
C ALA A 478 -19.89 13.31 8.49
N LEU A 479 -21.16 13.54 8.83
CA LEU A 479 -21.92 12.65 9.73
C LEU A 479 -22.03 11.24 9.15
N VAL A 480 -22.36 11.09 7.86
CA VAL A 480 -22.42 9.77 7.18
C VAL A 480 -21.09 9.02 7.28
N TRP A 481 -19.96 9.70 7.10
CA TRP A 481 -18.65 9.06 7.20
C TRP A 481 -18.24 8.73 8.63
N ALA A 482 -18.63 9.54 9.63
CA ALA A 482 -18.41 9.22 11.04
C ALA A 482 -19.25 8.01 11.48
N GLU A 483 -20.53 7.96 11.09
CA GLU A 483 -21.41 6.82 11.35
C GLU A 483 -20.92 5.55 10.65
N LYS A 484 -20.43 5.66 9.41
CA LYS A 484 -19.79 4.53 8.71
C LYS A 484 -18.61 3.99 9.49
N MET A 485 -17.72 4.84 10.00
CA MET A 485 -16.58 4.43 10.80
C MET A 485 -17.02 3.66 12.07
N ILE A 486 -18.07 4.11 12.73
CA ILE A 486 -18.63 3.44 13.92
C ILE A 486 -19.26 2.10 13.52
N SER A 487 -19.98 2.04 12.39
CA SER A 487 -20.56 0.79 11.87
C SER A 487 -19.49 -0.24 11.54
N ASP A 488 -18.40 0.20 10.90
CA ASP A 488 -17.29 -0.68 10.51
C ASP A 488 -16.52 -1.19 11.77
N ASN A 489 -16.37 -0.34 12.79
CA ASN A 489 -15.71 -0.71 14.06
C ASN A 489 -16.34 -0.01 15.29
N PRO A 490 -17.36 -0.61 15.91
CA PRO A 490 -18.08 -0.02 17.06
C PRO A 490 -17.24 0.19 18.32
N GLN A 491 -16.10 -0.47 18.46
CA GLN A 491 -15.18 -0.31 19.59
C GLN A 491 -14.02 0.65 19.29
N ASN A 492 -14.06 1.34 18.15
CA ASN A 492 -13.05 2.31 17.80
C ASN A 492 -13.42 3.70 18.34
N ALA A 493 -12.68 4.18 19.34
CA ALA A 493 -12.88 5.50 19.94
C ALA A 493 -12.80 6.66 18.92
N TRP A 494 -12.02 6.52 17.83
CA TRP A 494 -11.91 7.52 16.77
C TRP A 494 -13.23 7.76 16.04
N GLY A 495 -14.07 6.73 15.84
CA GLY A 495 -15.38 6.88 15.22
C GLY A 495 -16.26 7.85 16.00
N TYR A 496 -16.35 7.63 17.31
CA TYR A 496 -17.13 8.50 18.20
C TYR A 496 -16.50 9.88 18.37
N PHE A 497 -15.18 9.98 18.41
CA PHE A 497 -14.46 11.26 18.41
C PHE A 497 -14.80 12.07 17.16
N ASN A 498 -14.77 11.48 15.98
CA ASN A 498 -15.11 12.14 14.74
C ASN A 498 -16.59 12.53 14.66
N LEU A 499 -17.49 11.68 15.14
CA LEU A 499 -18.92 11.99 15.26
C LEU A 499 -19.14 13.19 16.18
N GLY A 500 -18.49 13.21 17.34
CA GLY A 500 -18.52 14.32 18.27
C GLY A 500 -18.00 15.63 17.65
N SER A 501 -16.93 15.54 16.88
CA SER A 501 -16.35 16.69 16.16
C SER A 501 -17.31 17.23 15.10
N ALA A 502 -17.98 16.37 14.35
CA ALA A 502 -19.00 16.76 13.38
C ALA A 502 -20.19 17.47 14.07
N TYR A 503 -20.71 16.92 15.20
CA TYR A 503 -21.75 17.57 15.96
C TYR A 503 -21.29 18.91 16.59
N LEU A 504 -20.05 19.02 16.99
CA LEU A 504 -19.51 20.28 17.51
C LEU A 504 -19.46 21.35 16.41
N GLY A 505 -19.13 20.98 15.17
CA GLY A 505 -19.12 21.88 14.02
C GLY A 505 -20.48 22.48 13.65
N ILE A 506 -21.58 21.83 14.03
CA ILE A 506 -22.96 22.34 13.86
C ILE A 506 -23.59 22.80 15.18
N ASP A 507 -22.78 23.14 16.16
CA ASP A 507 -23.24 23.66 17.46
C ASP A 507 -24.20 22.72 18.21
N SER A 508 -24.18 21.42 17.90
CA SER A 508 -24.98 20.41 18.58
C SER A 508 -24.26 19.86 19.82
N LEU A 509 -24.03 20.74 20.80
CA LEU A 509 -23.16 20.46 21.95
C LEU A 509 -23.56 19.20 22.74
N THR A 510 -24.86 18.96 22.93
CA THR A 510 -25.35 17.78 23.65
C THR A 510 -25.06 16.48 22.91
N LYS A 511 -25.22 16.45 21.58
CA LYS A 511 -24.87 15.28 20.78
C LYS A 511 -23.35 15.07 20.72
N ALA A 512 -22.58 16.15 20.63
CA ALA A 512 -21.13 16.12 20.69
C ALA A 512 -20.64 15.53 22.01
N GLU A 513 -21.22 15.96 23.14
CA GLU A 513 -20.91 15.42 24.49
C GLU A 513 -21.15 13.91 24.55
N VAL A 514 -22.31 13.45 24.10
CA VAL A 514 -22.65 12.00 24.11
C VAL A 514 -21.61 11.21 23.30
N ALA A 515 -21.24 11.69 22.12
CA ALA A 515 -20.27 11.01 21.28
C ALA A 515 -18.85 11.02 21.87
N PHE A 516 -18.35 12.17 22.35
CA PHE A 516 -17.03 12.25 22.99
C PHE A 516 -16.96 11.43 24.28
N ARG A 517 -18.04 11.40 25.09
CA ARG A 517 -18.11 10.57 26.27
C ARG A 517 -18.03 9.08 25.92
N LYS A 518 -18.72 8.66 24.85
CA LYS A 518 -18.62 7.29 24.39
C LYS A 518 -17.21 6.92 23.94
N ALA A 519 -16.52 7.81 23.22
CA ALA A 519 -15.11 7.65 22.86
C ALA A 519 -14.21 7.53 24.10
N TRP A 520 -14.49 8.32 25.14
CA TRP A 520 -13.73 8.29 26.40
C TRP A 520 -13.98 7.01 27.21
N GLU A 521 -15.22 6.49 27.24
CA GLU A 521 -15.54 5.20 27.85
C GLU A 521 -14.77 4.04 27.18
N ILE A 522 -14.64 4.08 25.87
CA ILE A 522 -13.89 3.07 25.09
C ILE A 522 -12.38 3.19 25.34
N ASN A 523 -11.84 4.39 25.30
CA ASN A 523 -10.42 4.64 25.51
C ASN A 523 -10.17 5.91 26.33
N PRO A 524 -10.09 5.81 27.66
CA PRO A 524 -9.81 6.95 28.53
C PRO A 524 -8.43 7.58 28.32
N ALA A 525 -7.48 6.83 27.72
CA ALA A 525 -6.15 7.34 27.39
C ALA A 525 -6.09 8.10 26.06
N PHE A 526 -7.21 8.19 25.33
CA PHE A 526 -7.29 8.95 24.08
C PHE A 526 -7.28 10.46 24.39
N LEU A 527 -6.08 11.01 24.51
CA LEU A 527 -5.82 12.36 25.01
C LEU A 527 -6.59 13.44 24.22
N MET A 528 -6.60 13.37 22.89
CA MET A 528 -7.30 14.34 22.04
C MET A 528 -8.81 14.35 22.31
N ASN A 529 -9.42 13.18 22.48
CA ASN A 529 -10.83 13.07 22.84
C ASN A 529 -11.11 13.63 24.23
N SER A 530 -10.24 13.34 25.20
CA SER A 530 -10.42 13.81 26.58
C SER A 530 -10.40 15.35 26.65
N TYR A 531 -9.52 16.00 25.87
CA TYR A 531 -9.54 17.46 25.74
C TYR A 531 -10.81 17.98 25.06
N ARG A 532 -11.28 17.33 23.97
CA ARG A 532 -12.52 17.72 23.30
C ARG A 532 -13.74 17.55 24.20
N LEU A 533 -13.79 16.47 24.97
CA LEU A 533 -14.86 16.24 25.94
C LEU A 533 -14.85 17.31 27.05
N ALA A 534 -13.70 17.58 27.65
CA ALA A 534 -13.54 18.64 28.66
C ALA A 534 -13.92 20.02 28.11
N HIS A 535 -13.51 20.32 26.87
CA HIS A 535 -13.92 21.54 26.18
C HIS A 535 -15.44 21.60 25.97
N THR A 536 -16.07 20.52 25.52
CA THR A 536 -17.52 20.45 25.35
C THR A 536 -18.27 20.62 26.66
N TYR A 537 -17.80 20.01 27.74
CA TYR A 537 -18.35 20.24 29.08
C TYR A 537 -18.24 21.72 29.51
N ARG A 538 -17.10 22.37 29.20
CA ARG A 538 -16.92 23.80 29.47
C ARG A 538 -17.93 24.65 28.71
N LEU A 539 -18.17 24.34 27.40
CA LEU A 539 -19.19 25.01 26.58
C LEU A 539 -20.61 24.84 27.17
N LEU A 540 -20.90 23.66 27.70
CA LEU A 540 -22.15 23.33 28.41
C LEU A 540 -22.21 23.91 29.82
N ARG A 541 -21.17 24.64 30.29
CA ARG A 541 -20.97 25.17 31.63
C ARG A 541 -20.96 24.07 32.75
N ARG A 542 -20.61 22.84 32.33
CA ARG A 542 -20.47 21.69 33.22
C ARG A 542 -19.02 21.57 33.70
N TYR A 543 -18.55 22.57 34.44
CA TYR A 543 -17.11 22.72 34.76
C TYR A 543 -16.60 21.60 35.67
N ASN A 544 -17.40 21.02 36.55
CA ASN A 544 -16.97 19.93 37.42
C ASN A 544 -16.64 18.66 36.64
N GLU A 545 -17.45 18.33 35.62
CA GLU A 545 -17.20 17.18 34.75
C GLU A 545 -15.98 17.42 33.85
N ALA A 546 -15.76 18.66 33.39
CA ALA A 546 -14.54 19.00 32.70
C ALA A 546 -13.30 18.79 33.58
N ILE A 547 -13.35 19.23 34.84
CA ILE A 547 -12.27 19.06 35.83
C ILE A 547 -12.00 17.58 36.09
N GLU A 548 -13.06 16.73 36.20
CA GLU A 548 -12.88 15.29 36.38
C GLU A 548 -12.03 14.66 35.24
N VAL A 549 -12.40 14.93 33.97
CA VAL A 549 -11.69 14.41 32.81
C VAL A 549 -10.23 14.90 32.78
N LEU A 550 -10.04 16.20 33.00
CA LEU A 550 -8.69 16.82 32.96
C LEU A 550 -7.80 16.35 34.13
N THR A 551 -8.41 16.07 35.32
CA THR A 551 -7.69 15.51 36.47
C THR A 551 -7.12 14.13 36.11
N LYS A 552 -7.89 13.26 35.45
CA LYS A 552 -7.40 11.95 35.00
C LYS A 552 -6.22 12.07 34.03
N ILE A 553 -6.25 13.06 33.11
CA ILE A 553 -5.10 13.34 32.22
C ILE A 553 -3.87 13.69 33.06
N ARG A 554 -4.00 14.61 34.00
CA ARG A 554 -2.91 15.04 34.90
C ARG A 554 -2.37 13.91 35.79
N GLU A 555 -3.22 13.01 36.26
CA GLU A 555 -2.81 11.85 37.07
C GLU A 555 -1.99 10.86 36.26
N ASN A 556 -2.34 10.64 34.98
CA ASN A 556 -1.62 9.77 34.07
C ASN A 556 -0.28 10.37 33.61
N ASN A 557 -0.20 11.70 33.46
CA ASN A 557 1.02 12.41 33.10
C ASN A 557 1.13 13.74 33.88
N LYS A 558 1.96 13.76 34.91
CA LYS A 558 2.17 14.94 35.75
C LYS A 558 2.86 16.11 35.03
N ASN A 559 3.46 15.87 33.89
CA ASN A 559 4.12 16.89 33.05
C ASN A 559 3.24 17.33 31.86
N GLU A 560 1.99 16.90 31.80
CA GLU A 560 1.05 17.33 30.74
C GLU A 560 0.58 18.77 31.01
N ALA A 561 1.35 19.73 30.54
CA ALA A 561 1.11 21.16 30.80
C ALA A 561 -0.30 21.60 30.38
N SER A 562 -0.80 21.15 29.22
CA SER A 562 -2.13 21.53 28.71
C SER A 562 -3.25 21.19 29.69
N ALA A 563 -3.13 20.08 30.44
CA ALA A 563 -4.11 19.71 31.44
C ALA A 563 -4.19 20.75 32.57
N TYR A 564 -3.05 21.26 33.03
CA TYR A 564 -3.01 22.33 34.03
C TYR A 564 -3.59 23.64 33.51
N TYR A 565 -3.35 23.97 32.23
CA TYR A 565 -3.94 25.14 31.57
C TYR A 565 -5.48 25.06 31.63
N ASP A 566 -6.05 23.98 31.15
CA ASP A 566 -7.50 23.80 31.08
C ASP A 566 -8.14 23.64 32.48
N LEU A 567 -7.46 22.96 33.43
CA LEU A 567 -7.91 22.91 34.84
C LEU A 567 -7.99 24.32 35.43
N GLY A 568 -6.97 25.16 35.23
CA GLY A 568 -6.96 26.52 35.69
C GLY A 568 -8.15 27.34 35.19
N ILE A 569 -8.49 27.22 33.89
CA ILE A 569 -9.65 27.89 33.30
C ILE A 569 -10.97 27.40 33.90
N ASN A 570 -11.13 26.08 34.06
CA ASN A 570 -12.39 25.53 34.64
C ASN A 570 -12.53 25.90 36.10
N TYR A 571 -11.47 25.88 36.94
CA TYR A 571 -11.52 26.34 38.31
C TYR A 571 -11.81 27.85 38.42
N GLN A 572 -11.23 28.67 37.55
CA GLN A 572 -11.55 30.08 37.47
C GLN A 572 -13.04 30.30 37.15
N SER A 573 -13.58 29.53 36.19
CA SER A 573 -15.00 29.61 35.80
C SER A 573 -15.96 29.20 36.93
N LEU A 574 -15.52 28.33 37.87
CA LEU A 574 -16.23 27.97 39.08
C LEU A 574 -16.07 29.00 40.22
N GLY A 575 -15.24 30.03 40.05
CA GLY A 575 -14.91 31.00 41.10
C GLY A 575 -13.86 30.48 42.08
N ASN A 576 -13.28 29.31 41.89
CA ASN A 576 -12.21 28.78 42.75
C ASN A 576 -10.84 29.34 42.33
N GLN A 577 -10.57 30.55 42.81
CA GLN A 577 -9.37 31.30 42.45
C GLN A 577 -8.07 30.63 42.95
N GLU A 578 -8.12 29.97 44.11
CA GLU A 578 -6.95 29.29 44.68
C GLU A 578 -6.45 28.15 43.78
N GLU A 579 -7.35 27.21 43.44
CA GLU A 579 -6.99 26.12 42.54
C GLU A 579 -6.68 26.61 41.11
N ALA A 580 -7.32 27.68 40.63
CA ALA A 580 -6.99 28.28 39.35
C ALA A 580 -5.53 28.76 39.32
N VAL A 581 -5.12 29.57 40.29
CA VAL A 581 -3.74 30.12 40.41
C VAL A 581 -2.72 28.98 40.54
N LYS A 582 -3.02 27.95 41.31
CA LYS A 582 -2.13 26.79 41.49
C LYS A 582 -1.91 26.05 40.19
N ASN A 583 -2.95 25.78 39.39
CA ASN A 583 -2.84 25.12 38.11
C ASN A 583 -2.16 26.00 37.07
N TYR A 584 -2.47 27.29 36.99
CA TYR A 584 -1.76 28.25 36.10
C TYR A 584 -0.29 28.35 36.42
N SER A 585 0.12 28.35 37.68
CA SER A 585 1.52 28.37 38.09
C SER A 585 2.25 27.08 37.69
N ALA A 586 1.60 25.93 37.82
CA ALA A 586 2.14 24.65 37.36
C ALA A 586 2.33 24.63 35.86
N PHE A 587 1.32 25.06 35.08
CA PHE A 587 1.43 25.21 33.64
C PHE A 587 2.62 26.09 33.27
N LYS A 588 2.67 27.34 33.81
CA LYS A 588 3.74 28.31 33.49
C LYS A 588 5.13 27.72 33.73
N ARG A 589 5.32 27.00 34.84
CA ARG A 589 6.59 26.34 35.14
C ARG A 589 6.94 25.30 34.10
N ILE A 590 6.05 24.32 33.83
CA ILE A 590 6.30 23.22 32.90
C ILE A 590 6.50 23.74 31.47
N ALA A 591 5.64 24.64 31.00
CA ALA A 591 5.73 25.20 29.67
C ALA A 591 7.01 26.00 29.46
N THR A 592 7.45 26.77 30.48
CA THR A 592 8.71 27.51 30.40
C THR A 592 9.93 26.60 30.43
N GLU A 593 9.92 25.53 31.26
CA GLU A 593 11.06 24.63 31.41
C GLU A 593 11.20 23.64 30.24
N GLU A 594 10.09 23.16 29.67
CA GLU A 594 10.07 22.08 28.67
C GLU A 594 9.71 22.57 27.26
N TRP A 595 8.59 23.32 27.09
CA TRP A 595 8.09 23.71 25.76
C TRP A 595 9.03 24.70 25.07
N THR A 596 9.57 25.69 25.78
CA THR A 596 10.50 26.63 25.16
C THR A 596 11.80 25.99 24.69
N LYS A 597 12.20 24.85 25.28
CA LYS A 597 13.36 24.06 24.85
C LYS A 597 13.00 23.14 23.69
N THR A 598 11.83 22.53 23.77
CA THR A 598 11.38 21.55 22.76
C THR A 598 10.92 22.27 21.49
N TRP A 599 10.21 23.39 21.63
CA TRP A 599 9.64 24.16 20.52
C TRP A 599 10.02 25.65 20.59
N PRO A 600 11.31 26.00 20.50
CA PRO A 600 11.79 27.38 20.67
C PRO A 600 11.28 28.34 19.59
N ASN A 601 10.85 27.83 18.45
CA ASN A 601 10.33 28.58 17.31
C ASN A 601 8.83 28.34 17.05
N ASP A 602 8.06 27.93 18.06
CA ASP A 602 6.61 27.80 17.96
C ASP A 602 5.90 28.98 18.64
N ALA A 603 5.20 29.80 17.86
CA ALA A 603 4.45 30.95 18.35
C ALA A 603 3.38 30.56 19.37
N GLY A 604 2.74 29.39 19.20
CA GLY A 604 1.70 28.85 20.11
C GLY A 604 2.22 28.67 21.52
N THR A 605 3.44 28.19 21.68
CA THR A 605 4.13 28.07 22.98
C THR A 605 4.16 29.41 23.73
N TYR A 606 4.60 30.48 23.06
CA TYR A 606 4.71 31.79 23.69
C TYR A 606 3.35 32.45 23.93
N ILE A 607 2.36 32.22 23.06
CA ILE A 607 0.97 32.66 23.25
C ILE A 607 0.39 32.02 24.52
N ALA A 608 0.49 30.71 24.68
CA ALA A 608 -0.03 29.98 25.83
C ALA A 608 0.63 30.43 27.14
N ILE A 609 1.96 30.58 27.16
CA ILE A 609 2.70 31.11 28.31
C ILE A 609 2.27 32.55 28.61
N GLY A 610 2.12 33.39 27.56
CA GLY A 610 1.68 34.77 27.68
C GLY A 610 0.27 34.91 28.26
N ALA A 611 -0.66 34.08 27.82
CA ALA A 611 -2.04 34.06 28.31
C ALA A 611 -2.12 33.70 29.80
N ILE A 612 -1.41 32.67 30.23
CA ILE A 612 -1.39 32.27 31.64
C ILE A 612 -0.64 33.29 32.48
N THR A 613 0.41 33.90 31.96
CA THR A 613 1.16 34.96 32.64
C THR A 613 0.27 36.19 32.89
N ALA A 614 -0.58 36.54 31.90
CA ALA A 614 -1.58 37.62 32.07
C ALA A 614 -2.63 37.28 33.16
N ARG A 615 -3.14 36.04 33.17
CA ARG A 615 -4.11 35.54 34.17
C ARG A 615 -3.52 35.55 35.58
N LEU A 616 -2.22 35.37 35.73
CA LEU A 616 -1.49 35.46 36.97
C LEU A 616 -1.18 36.92 37.37
N GLY A 617 -1.61 37.93 36.57
CA GLY A 617 -1.43 39.36 36.84
C GLY A 617 -0.13 39.95 36.31
N ASP A 618 0.77 39.18 35.73
CA ASP A 618 2.05 39.70 35.21
C ASP A 618 1.89 40.15 33.73
N ILE A 619 1.28 41.29 33.54
CA ILE A 619 0.97 41.85 32.22
C ILE A 619 2.24 42.23 31.44
N GLU A 620 3.30 42.65 32.12
CA GLU A 620 4.54 43.02 31.43
C GLU A 620 5.24 41.82 30.80
N SER A 621 5.40 40.73 31.53
CA SER A 621 5.95 39.49 30.99
C SER A 621 5.05 38.87 29.88
N SER A 622 3.73 39.00 30.02
CA SER A 622 2.77 38.59 29.00
C SER A 622 2.98 39.33 27.68
N ARG A 623 3.25 40.67 27.74
CA ARG A 623 3.55 41.46 26.54
C ARG A 623 4.83 41.02 25.83
N LYS A 624 5.87 40.65 26.60
CA LYS A 624 7.11 40.10 26.03
C LYS A 624 6.86 38.77 25.31
N MET A 625 5.99 37.93 25.84
CA MET A 625 5.60 36.64 25.18
C MET A 625 4.82 36.92 23.88
N LEU A 626 3.88 37.88 23.89
CA LEU A 626 3.15 38.26 22.67
C LEU A 626 4.12 38.80 21.61
N GLN A 627 5.06 39.65 21.97
CA GLN A 627 6.05 40.19 21.04
C GLN A 627 6.88 39.06 20.41
N LYS A 628 7.32 38.07 21.22
CA LYS A 628 8.07 36.93 20.76
C LYS A 628 7.23 36.02 19.82
N ALA A 629 5.95 35.83 20.12
CA ALA A 629 5.05 35.07 19.27
C ALA A 629 4.86 35.75 17.90
N ILE A 630 4.69 37.07 17.86
CA ILE A 630 4.54 37.85 16.62
C ILE A 630 5.81 37.77 15.76
N GLU A 631 6.99 37.79 16.36
CA GLU A 631 8.29 37.65 15.67
C GLU A 631 8.43 36.27 15.00
N ILE A 632 7.87 35.22 15.60
CA ILE A 632 7.91 33.86 15.08
C ILE A 632 6.86 33.66 13.97
N ASP A 633 5.61 34.04 14.22
CA ASP A 633 4.49 33.86 13.28
C ASP A 633 3.47 34.99 13.44
N SER A 634 3.53 36.01 12.59
CA SER A 634 2.62 37.16 12.61
C SER A 634 1.19 36.84 12.07
N SER A 635 0.90 35.64 11.64
CA SER A 635 -0.39 35.27 11.01
C SER A 635 -1.47 34.81 12.00
N ARG A 636 -1.14 34.57 13.26
CA ARG A 636 -2.02 34.00 14.31
C ARG A 636 -2.93 35.06 14.97
N HIS A 637 -3.67 35.77 14.16
CA HIS A 637 -4.44 36.93 14.59
C HIS A 637 -5.50 36.62 15.65
N ASN A 638 -6.21 35.47 15.57
CA ASN A 638 -7.19 35.09 16.56
C ASN A 638 -6.56 34.88 17.96
N ASP A 639 -5.42 34.17 17.99
CA ASP A 639 -4.71 33.88 19.24
C ASP A 639 -4.12 35.16 19.85
N PHE A 640 -3.65 36.09 19.02
CA PHE A 640 -3.17 37.42 19.48
C PHE A 640 -4.31 38.24 20.06
N ALA A 641 -5.51 38.16 19.47
CA ALA A 641 -6.67 38.87 19.96
C ALA A 641 -7.06 38.40 21.39
N GLU A 642 -7.04 37.07 21.64
CA GLU A 642 -7.27 36.53 22.99
C GLU A 642 -6.28 37.10 24.01
N LEU A 643 -4.99 37.02 23.66
CA LEU A 643 -3.93 37.50 24.55
C LEU A 643 -4.00 39.02 24.80
N LEU A 644 -4.37 39.80 23.79
CA LEU A 644 -4.58 41.23 23.91
C LEU A 644 -5.79 41.58 24.80
N CYS A 645 -6.88 40.79 24.72
CA CYS A 645 -8.02 40.92 25.63
C CYS A 645 -7.59 40.73 27.09
N LEU A 646 -6.82 39.67 27.37
CA LEU A 646 -6.27 39.40 28.71
C LEU A 646 -5.32 40.49 29.20
N GLN A 647 -4.66 41.24 28.30
CA GLN A 647 -3.82 42.36 28.63
C GLN A 647 -4.59 43.69 28.73
N GLY A 648 -5.92 43.70 28.54
CA GLY A 648 -6.76 44.90 28.57
C GLY A 648 -6.63 45.79 27.33
N LYS A 649 -6.03 45.33 26.23
CA LYS A 649 -5.79 46.08 25.01
C LYS A 649 -6.91 45.88 23.99
N ILE A 650 -8.12 46.36 24.32
CA ILE A 650 -9.36 46.10 23.55
C ILE A 650 -9.31 46.59 22.11
N PRO A 651 -8.82 47.85 21.80
CA PRO A 651 -8.77 48.30 20.42
C PRO A 651 -7.86 47.45 19.53
N GLU A 652 -6.69 47.05 20.05
CA GLU A 652 -5.75 46.19 19.35
C GLU A 652 -6.33 44.78 19.13
N ALA A 653 -7.01 44.19 20.14
CA ALA A 653 -7.69 42.93 20.02
C ALA A 653 -8.77 42.91 18.91
N LEU A 654 -9.58 43.98 18.84
CA LEU A 654 -10.60 44.12 17.78
C LEU A 654 -9.98 44.20 16.38
N ASN A 655 -8.81 44.84 16.23
CA ASN A 655 -8.11 44.87 14.96
C ASN A 655 -7.56 43.47 14.56
N GLU A 656 -7.05 42.72 15.52
CA GLU A 656 -6.59 41.34 15.25
C GLU A 656 -7.76 40.40 14.90
N ILE A 657 -8.93 40.54 15.55
CA ILE A 657 -10.14 39.79 15.16
C ILE A 657 -10.57 40.15 13.74
N GLU A 658 -10.58 41.42 13.38
CA GLU A 658 -10.93 41.83 12.01
C GLU A 658 -10.01 41.17 10.97
N LYS A 659 -8.69 41.18 11.20
CA LYS A 659 -7.71 40.50 10.35
C LYS A 659 -7.93 38.97 10.29
N ALA A 660 -8.26 38.34 11.42
CA ALA A 660 -8.57 36.93 11.47
C ALA A 660 -9.78 36.57 10.58
N LEU A 661 -10.87 37.36 10.70
CA LEU A 661 -12.09 37.19 9.91
C LEU A 661 -11.85 37.44 8.41
N GLU A 662 -11.05 38.43 8.05
CA GLU A 662 -10.66 38.72 6.66
C GLU A 662 -9.82 37.58 6.05
N LYS A 663 -9.02 36.89 6.86
CA LYS A 663 -8.24 35.73 6.48
C LYS A 663 -9.02 34.41 6.52
N GLY A 664 -10.32 34.43 6.79
CA GLY A 664 -11.17 33.26 6.71
C GLY A 664 -11.47 32.55 8.03
N TYR A 665 -11.12 33.12 9.18
CA TYR A 665 -11.55 32.57 10.47
C TYR A 665 -13.09 32.61 10.57
N ARG A 666 -13.75 31.48 10.90
CA ARG A 666 -15.21 31.35 10.88
C ARG A 666 -15.81 30.66 12.10
N ASP A 667 -15.10 30.52 13.22
CA ASP A 667 -15.64 29.95 14.45
C ASP A 667 -16.47 30.98 15.23
N LEU A 668 -17.74 31.13 14.80
CA LEU A 668 -18.70 32.04 15.44
C LEU A 668 -19.00 31.64 16.89
N VAL A 669 -19.05 30.33 17.16
CA VAL A 669 -19.33 29.80 18.50
C VAL A 669 -18.23 30.28 19.46
N TRP A 670 -16.97 30.04 19.09
CA TRP A 670 -15.84 30.48 19.90
C TRP A 670 -15.80 31.98 20.12
N LEU A 671 -16.06 32.78 19.09
CA LEU A 671 -16.12 34.24 19.22
C LEU A 671 -17.21 34.71 20.21
N LYS A 672 -18.32 33.98 20.34
CA LYS A 672 -19.44 34.33 21.26
C LYS A 672 -19.22 33.86 22.70
N ILE A 673 -18.61 32.72 22.88
CA ILE A 673 -18.59 32.02 24.18
C ILE A 673 -17.22 32.02 24.86
N ASN A 674 -16.13 32.35 24.14
CA ASN A 674 -14.80 32.41 24.75
C ASN A 674 -14.82 33.42 25.92
N PRO A 675 -14.46 32.98 27.15
CA PRO A 675 -14.45 33.87 28.32
C PRO A 675 -13.57 35.11 28.12
N ASP A 676 -12.50 35.00 27.34
CA ASP A 676 -11.55 36.09 27.11
C ASP A 676 -12.14 37.16 26.19
N TYR A 677 -13.08 36.81 25.34
CA TYR A 677 -13.82 37.73 24.49
C TYR A 677 -15.07 38.33 25.14
N GLN A 678 -15.39 38.00 26.40
CA GLN A 678 -16.52 38.61 27.08
C GLN A 678 -16.40 40.13 27.15
N VAL A 679 -15.19 40.65 27.30
CA VAL A 679 -14.91 42.10 27.31
C VAL A 679 -15.26 42.78 25.97
N LEU A 680 -15.30 41.99 24.85
CA LEU A 680 -15.62 42.49 23.51
C LEU A 680 -17.11 42.46 23.19
N GLN A 681 -17.92 41.66 23.91
CA GLN A 681 -19.34 41.45 23.56
C GLN A 681 -20.16 42.77 23.56
N ASN A 682 -19.75 43.72 24.37
CA ASN A 682 -20.39 45.04 24.45
C ASN A 682 -19.82 46.07 23.45
N GLU A 683 -18.72 45.74 22.77
CA GLU A 683 -18.09 46.62 21.79
C GLU A 683 -18.89 46.67 20.48
N ILE A 684 -19.24 47.89 20.04
CA ILE A 684 -20.01 48.08 18.80
C ILE A 684 -19.26 47.52 17.59
N LYS A 685 -17.93 47.76 17.54
CA LYS A 685 -17.07 47.24 16.46
C LYS A 685 -17.13 45.73 16.39
N PHE A 686 -17.08 44.99 17.53
CA PHE A 686 -17.15 43.57 17.58
C PHE A 686 -18.47 43.02 17.01
N ARG A 687 -19.59 43.59 17.46
CA ARG A 687 -20.93 43.20 16.97
C ARG A 687 -21.07 43.44 15.46
N ASN A 688 -20.55 44.56 14.97
CA ASN A 688 -20.58 44.84 13.52
C ASN A 688 -19.71 43.85 12.73
N LEU A 689 -18.57 43.42 13.23
CA LEU A 689 -17.76 42.36 12.61
C LEU A 689 -18.50 41.02 12.53
N LEU A 690 -19.16 40.60 13.62
CA LEU A 690 -19.96 39.39 13.61
C LEU A 690 -21.09 39.47 12.58
N VAL A 691 -21.80 40.59 12.47
CA VAL A 691 -22.84 40.78 11.46
C VAL A 691 -22.26 40.79 10.04
N LYS A 692 -21.07 41.40 9.83
CA LYS A 692 -20.44 41.50 8.51
C LYS A 692 -20.01 40.14 7.95
N PHE A 693 -19.47 39.26 8.79
CA PHE A 693 -18.80 38.03 8.36
C PHE A 693 -19.61 36.73 8.55
N PHE A 694 -20.72 36.80 9.33
CA PHE A 694 -21.54 35.63 9.66
C PHE A 694 -23.05 35.82 9.31
N LYS A 695 -23.31 36.62 8.28
CA LYS A 695 -24.66 36.79 7.75
C LYS A 695 -25.16 35.55 7.02
#